data_6ea35ddfb5d72dd8700c11c55ad2d5cb
#
_entry.id   6ea35ddfb5d72dd8700c11c55ad2d5cb
#
_cell.length_a   1.000
_cell.length_b   1.000
_cell.length_c   1.000
_cell.angle_alpha   90.00
_cell.angle_beta   90.00
_cell.angle_gamma   90.00
#
_symmetry.space_group_name_H-M   'P 1'
#
loop_
_entity.id
_entity.type
_entity.pdbx_description
1 polymer ?
#
loop_
_entity_poly.entity_id
_entity_poly.type
_entity_poly.pdbx_seq_one_letter_code
_entity_poly.pdbx_strand_id
1 'polypeptide(L)'
;MFDFLPVSGQVAQDRSEVLVNDLLSADGKVIAYYIVKHNKHREYTIRDSHRNKDYLLENVENTQLNNRCFLGEDKRKKHLYFIDFQRATVDTVKNVRKFTFVSESELLVFATAENEVFIRNPYTGKQIKLFRKIIDYEFSEDNEILLLKGKIKDVILDFKSASKSEIVIHDRENCRFKKIVGSRSEAFYFLGNTADSLLVYKKEEDGLRKVFKHSLMLDKGNRIDTLFNHTALLNENNLALASLAGGIRNSSSSKAEIWRGGDNGISPRLTEKMNKAKQLLLVDMKDLKLYNFFIDGKLIDYNVNYKQQTIYEYEANEHDDYSKQFPDITLYQRSRKYNWEKKMIGRFNGSPNSVLTFNASPYLFYFLDKDWYFYDDRGKTNITGSAQAAFYNAEYVNFRNDAFIKRPVLYNKQKLLLEAVNDVYLYDLKTNKGSIFVAGSIYDRNYDIVPDNIKALNRPWMFSSDWEINGKTVLLKWNNSNYSREGLSVVGENNKLRDIVEVDGKISQVKISDNIITYVVESYNQPPALYKVDRSGKRKGLLYQSNSWDTDIRIKTEVVQWENSKGEKRKALVRSAVDLILGKKYPAIVSVYEKKVSEYHTYVSPDNVVSSGINYRNYINNGYLVIEPDIHYDESGPGVSAVKSVEEALERVEGLYPVDKENIGLTGHSFGGYETNFIISQTNRFKTAVSSAGVSDLNSFFLTVNWNTMVPDMWRMETQQWRMGTDLFSGYDKYRKNSPVNYAQNVNTPLLLIAGKSDYKINWNQSVMYFMALKKAGKQVNMLLYPGEDHELLNTENKKDASDKINSWFEYYLKNGNKPDWL
;
A
#
# COMPACT_ATOMS: atom_id res chain seq x y z
N MET A 1 4.57 7.47 -4.75
CA MET A 1 4.16 6.06 -4.66
C MET A 1 4.09 5.78 -3.18
N PHE A 2 2.91 5.98 -2.60
CA PHE A 2 2.67 5.67 -1.19
C PHE A 2 2.00 4.30 -1.18
N ASP A 3 2.80 3.27 -0.92
CA ASP A 3 2.25 1.99 -0.49
C ASP A 3 1.56 2.24 0.85
N PHE A 4 0.24 2.27 0.83
CA PHE A 4 -0.54 2.07 2.03
C PHE A 4 -0.34 0.62 2.45
N LEU A 5 0.77 0.37 3.14
CA LEU A 5 0.83 -0.77 4.02
C LEU A 5 -0.27 -0.55 5.07
N PRO A 6 -1.10 -1.56 5.36
CA PRO A 6 -1.95 -1.47 6.54
C PRO A 6 -1.07 -1.07 7.71
N VAL A 7 -1.60 -0.26 8.62
CA VAL A 7 -0.93 0.15 9.86
C VAL A 7 -0.90 -1.04 10.85
N SER A 8 -0.54 -2.21 10.36
CA SER A 8 0.14 -3.19 11.16
C SER A 8 1.60 -2.76 11.12
N GLY A 9 2.13 -2.33 12.25
CA GLY A 9 3.56 -2.07 12.38
C GLY A 9 4.34 -3.33 12.08
N GLN A 10 4.37 -3.73 10.81
CA GLN A 10 5.29 -4.74 10.35
C GLN A 10 6.66 -4.09 10.47
N VAL A 11 7.32 -4.44 11.56
CA VAL A 11 8.75 -4.36 11.66
C VAL A 11 9.28 -4.95 10.36
N ALA A 12 9.81 -4.11 9.48
CA ALA A 12 10.46 -4.58 8.27
C ALA A 12 11.70 -5.34 8.72
N GLN A 13 11.51 -6.63 8.97
CA GLN A 13 12.59 -7.52 9.34
C GLN A 13 13.44 -7.74 8.10
N ASP A 14 14.72 -7.62 8.26
CA ASP A 14 15.71 -7.89 7.21
C ASP A 14 15.73 -9.40 6.95
N ARG A 15 14.76 -9.88 6.17
CA ARG A 15 14.68 -11.28 5.78
C ARG A 15 15.79 -11.54 4.78
N SER A 16 16.57 -12.56 5.01
CA SER A 16 17.62 -13.01 4.07
C SER A 16 17.06 -13.39 2.70
N GLU A 17 15.81 -13.82 2.65
CA GLU A 17 15.08 -14.13 1.42
C GLU A 17 13.62 -13.68 1.52
N VAL A 18 13.14 -12.97 0.50
CA VAL A 18 11.73 -12.60 0.34
C VAL A 18 11.15 -13.32 -0.85
N LEU A 19 10.20 -14.22 -0.60
CA LEU A 19 9.44 -14.89 -1.66
C LEU A 19 8.28 -14.00 -2.12
N VAL A 20 8.21 -13.77 -3.43
CA VAL A 20 7.13 -13.02 -4.06
C VAL A 20 6.42 -13.88 -5.10
N ASN A 21 5.12 -14.13 -4.89
CA ASN A 21 4.23 -14.73 -5.86
C ASN A 21 3.81 -13.64 -6.86
N ASP A 22 4.45 -13.57 -8.04
CA ASP A 22 4.37 -12.41 -8.93
C ASP A 22 3.23 -12.51 -9.95
N LEU A 23 3.22 -13.52 -10.81
CA LEU A 23 2.26 -13.64 -11.89
C LEU A 23 1.66 -15.05 -11.98
N LEU A 24 0.41 -15.10 -12.44
CA LEU A 24 -0.32 -16.32 -12.73
C LEU A 24 -1.02 -16.16 -14.08
N SER A 25 -0.85 -17.12 -15.01
CA SER A 25 -1.55 -17.11 -16.30
C SER A 25 -3.06 -17.30 -16.10
N ALA A 26 -3.89 -16.79 -17.01
CA ALA A 26 -5.34 -16.87 -16.89
C ALA A 26 -5.85 -18.32 -16.79
N ASP A 27 -5.23 -19.25 -17.52
CA ASP A 27 -5.56 -20.69 -17.45
C ASP A 27 -4.91 -21.42 -16.26
N GLY A 28 -4.08 -20.73 -15.46
CA GLY A 28 -3.41 -21.27 -14.28
C GLY A 28 -2.30 -22.27 -14.55
N LYS A 29 -1.88 -22.44 -15.81
CA LYS A 29 -0.84 -23.41 -16.16
C LYS A 29 0.57 -22.91 -15.98
N VAL A 30 0.75 -21.59 -16.07
CA VAL A 30 2.05 -20.95 -15.86
C VAL A 30 2.02 -20.07 -14.62
N ILE A 31 3.02 -20.25 -13.79
CA ILE A 31 3.17 -19.52 -12.52
C ILE A 31 4.55 -18.89 -12.49
N ALA A 32 4.62 -17.60 -12.24
CA ALA A 32 5.87 -16.88 -12.11
C ALA A 32 6.03 -16.33 -10.69
N TYR A 33 7.16 -16.58 -10.09
CA TYR A 33 7.51 -16.08 -8.75
C TYR A 33 9.00 -15.75 -8.69
N TYR A 34 9.41 -14.97 -7.71
CA TYR A 34 10.81 -14.68 -7.51
C TYR A 34 11.19 -14.59 -6.03
N ILE A 35 12.49 -14.75 -5.79
CA ILE A 35 13.11 -14.63 -4.48
C ILE A 35 14.05 -13.43 -4.52
N VAL A 36 13.93 -12.55 -3.54
CA VAL A 36 14.87 -11.44 -3.33
C VAL A 36 15.84 -11.87 -2.24
N LYS A 37 17.11 -11.99 -2.59
CA LYS A 37 18.19 -12.28 -1.64
C LYS A 37 18.73 -11.00 -0.98
N HIS A 38 19.48 -11.15 0.08
CA HIS A 38 20.04 -10.06 0.90
C HIS A 38 20.76 -8.95 0.09
N ASN A 39 21.42 -9.30 -0.99
CA ASN A 39 22.10 -8.35 -1.90
C ASN A 39 21.16 -7.69 -2.93
N LYS A 40 19.85 -7.75 -2.74
CA LYS A 40 18.82 -7.32 -3.70
C LYS A 40 18.87 -8.06 -5.05
N HIS A 41 19.54 -9.20 -5.09
CA HIS A 41 19.52 -10.09 -6.24
C HIS A 41 18.18 -10.81 -6.34
N ARG A 42 17.55 -10.80 -7.51
CA ARG A 42 16.27 -11.48 -7.77
C ARG A 42 16.52 -12.74 -8.57
N GLU A 43 16.13 -13.88 -8.03
CA GLU A 43 16.04 -15.13 -8.75
C GLU A 43 14.60 -15.38 -9.16
N TYR A 44 14.34 -15.32 -10.44
CA TYR A 44 13.01 -15.41 -11.02
C TYR A 44 12.78 -16.80 -11.60
N THR A 45 11.71 -17.47 -11.17
CA THR A 45 11.30 -18.78 -11.68
C THR A 45 9.97 -18.68 -12.40
N ILE A 46 9.90 -19.13 -13.62
CA ILE A 46 8.68 -19.28 -14.39
C ILE A 46 8.42 -20.77 -14.58
N ARG A 47 7.39 -21.29 -13.90
CA ARG A 47 7.02 -22.70 -13.94
C ARG A 47 5.90 -22.94 -14.93
N ASP A 48 6.19 -23.68 -16.00
CA ASP A 48 5.19 -24.24 -16.92
C ASP A 48 4.71 -25.61 -16.39
N SER A 49 3.55 -25.63 -15.75
CA SER A 49 2.97 -26.84 -15.19
C SER A 49 2.48 -27.83 -16.25
N HIS A 50 2.21 -27.38 -17.47
CA HIS A 50 1.78 -28.26 -18.57
C HIS A 50 2.94 -29.12 -19.08
N ARG A 51 4.15 -28.55 -19.13
CA ARG A 51 5.37 -29.24 -19.59
C ARG A 51 6.25 -29.75 -18.46
N ASN A 52 5.89 -29.45 -17.23
CA ASN A 52 6.72 -29.71 -16.05
C ASN A 52 8.15 -29.14 -16.21
N LYS A 53 8.23 -27.91 -16.68
CA LYS A 53 9.50 -27.23 -16.99
C LYS A 53 9.59 -25.89 -16.27
N ASP A 54 10.75 -25.65 -15.68
CA ASP A 54 11.09 -24.39 -15.04
C ASP A 54 12.08 -23.59 -15.94
N TYR A 55 11.85 -22.30 -16.02
CA TYR A 55 12.76 -21.33 -16.63
C TYR A 55 13.29 -20.41 -15.53
N LEU A 56 14.60 -20.30 -15.43
CA LEU A 56 15.28 -19.51 -14.41
C LEU A 56 15.88 -18.26 -15.05
N LEU A 57 15.55 -17.08 -14.52
CA LEU A 57 16.08 -15.79 -14.94
C LEU A 57 16.55 -15.00 -13.71
N GLU A 58 17.49 -14.09 -13.93
CA GLU A 58 18.05 -13.27 -12.84
C GLU A 58 17.73 -11.78 -13.07
N ASN A 59 17.47 -11.07 -11.96
CA ASN A 59 17.28 -9.60 -11.93
C ASN A 59 16.24 -9.07 -12.92
N VAL A 60 15.19 -9.85 -13.17
CA VAL A 60 14.12 -9.48 -14.09
C VAL A 60 13.11 -8.55 -13.42
N GLU A 61 12.70 -7.55 -14.17
CA GLU A 61 11.67 -6.56 -13.80
C GLU A 61 10.70 -6.36 -14.98
N ASN A 62 9.66 -5.52 -14.80
CA ASN A 62 8.68 -5.20 -15.84
C ASN A 62 8.12 -6.45 -16.54
N THR A 63 7.67 -7.39 -15.74
CA THR A 63 7.24 -8.70 -16.20
C THR A 63 5.84 -8.68 -16.79
N GLN A 64 5.62 -9.48 -17.82
CA GLN A 64 4.31 -9.73 -18.44
C GLN A 64 4.14 -11.23 -18.66
N LEU A 65 2.97 -11.75 -18.38
CA LEU A 65 2.63 -13.16 -18.54
C LEU A 65 1.25 -13.32 -19.17
N ASN A 66 1.15 -14.20 -20.15
CA ASN A 66 -0.11 -14.73 -20.66
C ASN A 66 -0.04 -16.27 -20.76
N ASN A 67 -1.06 -16.90 -21.32
CA ASN A 67 -1.11 -18.36 -21.45
C ASN A 67 -0.05 -18.95 -22.40
N ARG A 68 0.58 -18.13 -23.21
CA ARG A 68 1.52 -18.54 -24.25
C ARG A 68 2.95 -18.10 -24.02
N CYS A 69 3.14 -16.94 -23.41
CA CYS A 69 4.49 -16.40 -23.24
C CYS A 69 4.69 -15.64 -21.92
N PHE A 70 5.96 -15.52 -21.56
CA PHE A 70 6.46 -14.63 -20.53
C PHE A 70 7.48 -13.65 -21.14
N LEU A 71 7.40 -12.40 -20.69
CA LEU A 71 8.40 -11.37 -20.97
C LEU A 71 8.91 -10.77 -19.66
N GLY A 72 10.20 -10.45 -19.64
CA GLY A 72 10.82 -9.79 -18.49
C GLY A 72 12.11 -9.09 -18.87
N GLU A 73 12.38 -7.93 -18.27
CA GLU A 73 13.50 -7.05 -18.57
C GLU A 73 14.57 -7.12 -17.47
N ASP A 74 15.83 -7.40 -17.84
CA ASP A 74 16.99 -7.10 -17.00
C ASP A 74 17.52 -5.70 -17.35
N LYS A 75 17.17 -4.71 -16.54
CA LYS A 75 17.59 -3.31 -16.79
C LYS A 75 19.09 -3.09 -16.67
N ARG A 76 19.80 -3.88 -15.85
CA ARG A 76 21.25 -3.74 -15.68
C ARG A 76 22.00 -4.18 -16.93
N LYS A 77 21.60 -5.32 -17.49
CA LYS A 77 22.15 -5.86 -18.73
C LYS A 77 21.51 -5.23 -19.97
N LYS A 78 20.38 -4.52 -19.82
CA LYS A 78 19.52 -4.03 -20.91
C LYS A 78 19.04 -5.17 -21.82
N HIS A 79 18.68 -6.30 -21.23
CA HIS A 79 18.19 -7.49 -21.93
C HIS A 79 16.69 -7.64 -21.74
N LEU A 80 15.98 -8.01 -22.79
CA LEU A 80 14.61 -8.47 -22.74
C LEU A 80 14.58 -9.98 -22.98
N TYR A 81 14.05 -10.73 -22.05
CA TYR A 81 13.82 -12.17 -22.16
C TYR A 81 12.42 -12.42 -22.68
N PHE A 82 12.28 -13.32 -23.64
CA PHE A 82 11.01 -13.81 -24.15
C PHE A 82 10.98 -15.34 -24.07
N ILE A 83 10.01 -15.89 -23.35
CA ILE A 83 9.81 -17.33 -23.22
C ILE A 83 8.53 -17.70 -23.98
N ASP A 84 8.64 -18.56 -24.97
CA ASP A 84 7.52 -19.20 -25.68
C ASP A 84 7.22 -20.56 -25.03
N PHE A 85 6.09 -20.66 -24.36
CA PHE A 85 5.68 -21.91 -23.68
C PHE A 85 5.27 -23.00 -24.67
N GLN A 86 4.80 -22.66 -25.89
CA GLN A 86 4.45 -23.67 -26.89
C GLN A 86 5.69 -24.33 -27.50
N ARG A 87 6.76 -23.57 -27.68
CA ARG A 87 8.04 -24.05 -28.24
C ARG A 87 9.03 -24.47 -27.18
N ALA A 88 8.78 -24.11 -25.94
CA ALA A 88 9.69 -24.26 -24.81
C ALA A 88 11.07 -23.62 -25.04
N THR A 89 11.09 -22.45 -25.69
CA THR A 89 12.29 -21.69 -26.04
C THR A 89 12.39 -20.40 -25.24
N VAL A 90 13.64 -20.00 -24.98
CA VAL A 90 13.97 -18.69 -24.41
C VAL A 90 14.74 -17.90 -25.45
N ASP A 91 14.26 -16.73 -25.80
CA ASP A 91 14.93 -15.78 -26.68
C ASP A 91 15.36 -14.56 -25.86
N THR A 92 16.50 -13.96 -26.22
CA THR A 92 17.07 -12.80 -25.54
C THR A 92 17.35 -11.69 -26.52
N VAL A 93 16.69 -10.56 -26.35
CA VAL A 93 16.95 -9.34 -27.10
C VAL A 93 17.85 -8.42 -26.28
N LYS A 94 19.01 -8.03 -26.86
CA LYS A 94 20.00 -7.17 -26.18
C LYS A 94 19.76 -5.68 -26.47
N ASN A 95 20.33 -4.81 -25.63
CA ASN A 95 20.30 -3.34 -25.76
C ASN A 95 18.89 -2.74 -25.73
N VAL A 96 17.93 -3.41 -25.12
CA VAL A 96 16.55 -2.93 -25.00
C VAL A 96 16.47 -1.83 -23.95
N ARG A 97 15.81 -0.73 -24.30
CA ARG A 97 15.53 0.40 -23.42
C ARG A 97 14.07 0.43 -22.94
N LYS A 98 13.17 -0.01 -23.81
CA LYS A 98 11.72 -0.05 -23.56
C LYS A 98 11.11 -1.12 -24.44
N PHE A 99 10.10 -1.81 -23.94
CA PHE A 99 9.34 -2.77 -24.73
C PHE A 99 7.84 -2.69 -24.43
N THR A 100 7.05 -3.19 -25.37
CA THR A 100 5.61 -3.41 -25.21
C THR A 100 5.23 -4.64 -26.02
N PHE A 101 4.53 -5.57 -25.39
CA PHE A 101 3.93 -6.70 -26.08
C PHE A 101 2.43 -6.47 -26.24
N VAL A 102 1.96 -6.55 -27.47
CA VAL A 102 0.54 -6.37 -27.81
C VAL A 102 -0.06 -7.75 -28.03
N SER A 103 -0.80 -8.24 -27.06
CA SER A 103 -1.32 -9.61 -27.01
C SER A 103 -2.29 -9.91 -28.15
N GLU A 104 -3.12 -8.95 -28.55
CA GLU A 104 -4.14 -9.10 -29.60
C GLU A 104 -3.51 -9.34 -30.98
N SER A 105 -2.40 -8.71 -31.26
CA SER A 105 -1.67 -8.85 -32.51
C SER A 105 -0.49 -9.84 -32.44
N GLU A 106 -0.18 -10.34 -31.25
CA GLU A 106 1.00 -11.17 -30.96
C GLU A 106 2.32 -10.51 -31.41
N LEU A 107 2.42 -9.19 -31.29
CA LEU A 107 3.58 -8.44 -31.71
C LEU A 107 4.34 -7.83 -30.53
N LEU A 108 5.67 -7.89 -30.61
CA LEU A 108 6.58 -7.25 -29.69
C LEU A 108 7.15 -5.99 -30.34
N VAL A 109 6.97 -4.86 -29.68
CA VAL A 109 7.59 -3.59 -30.03
C VAL A 109 8.64 -3.26 -28.98
N PHE A 110 9.85 -2.96 -29.41
CA PHE A 110 10.91 -2.56 -28.47
C PHE A 110 11.82 -1.50 -29.07
N ALA A 111 12.29 -0.60 -28.21
CA ALA A 111 13.26 0.44 -28.54
C ALA A 111 14.64 0.07 -27.99
N THR A 112 15.69 0.35 -28.77
CA THR A 112 17.07 0.14 -28.37
C THR A 112 17.78 1.42 -27.95
N ALA A 113 18.95 1.28 -27.35
CA ALA A 113 19.79 2.40 -26.95
C ALA A 113 20.31 3.21 -28.17
N GLU A 114 20.33 2.60 -29.35
CA GLU A 114 20.78 3.20 -30.63
C GLU A 114 19.68 4.04 -31.28
N ASN A 115 18.54 4.27 -30.61
CA ASN A 115 17.39 4.98 -31.16
C ASN A 115 16.77 4.27 -32.38
N GLU A 116 16.68 2.97 -32.29
CA GLU A 116 15.94 2.13 -33.22
C GLU A 116 14.73 1.53 -32.55
N VAL A 117 13.61 1.42 -33.26
CA VAL A 117 12.41 0.73 -32.81
C VAL A 117 12.11 -0.44 -33.74
N PHE A 118 11.94 -1.60 -33.15
CA PHE A 118 11.65 -2.85 -33.83
C PHE A 118 10.21 -3.26 -33.57
N ILE A 119 9.55 -3.73 -34.63
CA ILE A 119 8.29 -4.48 -34.54
C ILE A 119 8.59 -5.89 -35.02
N ARG A 120 8.35 -6.87 -34.18
CA ARG A 120 8.72 -8.25 -34.42
C ARG A 120 7.63 -9.20 -33.94
N ASN A 121 7.43 -10.28 -34.67
CA ASN A 121 6.69 -11.41 -34.11
C ASN A 121 7.66 -12.25 -33.26
N PRO A 122 7.51 -12.27 -31.91
CA PRO A 122 8.48 -12.92 -31.07
C PRO A 122 8.42 -14.45 -31.17
N TYR A 123 7.29 -15.02 -31.57
CA TYR A 123 7.14 -16.45 -31.74
C TYR A 123 7.86 -17.01 -32.96
N THR A 124 7.86 -16.28 -34.04
CA THR A 124 8.55 -16.70 -35.27
C THR A 124 9.96 -16.15 -35.40
N GLY A 125 10.30 -15.18 -34.55
CA GLY A 125 11.53 -14.39 -34.68
C GLY A 125 11.53 -13.43 -35.87
N LYS A 126 10.47 -13.43 -36.70
CA LYS A 126 10.38 -12.61 -37.90
C LYS A 126 10.29 -11.13 -37.55
N GLN A 127 11.27 -10.35 -38.00
CA GLN A 127 11.19 -8.89 -37.93
C GLN A 127 10.19 -8.41 -38.98
N ILE A 128 9.20 -7.65 -38.53
CA ILE A 128 8.17 -7.09 -39.42
C ILE A 128 8.60 -5.72 -39.92
N LYS A 129 9.10 -4.87 -39.01
CA LYS A 129 9.51 -3.52 -39.33
C LYS A 129 10.65 -3.02 -38.44
N LEU A 130 11.49 -2.12 -38.98
CA LEU A 130 12.56 -1.43 -38.29
C LEU A 130 12.48 0.06 -38.60
N PHE A 131 12.46 0.88 -37.57
CA PHE A 131 12.50 2.33 -37.67
C PHE A 131 13.79 2.84 -37.04
N ARG A 132 14.50 3.72 -37.73
CA ARG A 132 15.75 4.31 -37.26
C ARG A 132 15.57 5.78 -36.93
N LYS A 133 16.45 6.30 -36.03
CA LYS A 133 16.41 7.67 -35.53
C LYS A 133 15.11 7.99 -34.72
N ILE A 134 14.56 6.98 -34.08
CA ILE A 134 13.38 7.08 -33.20
C ILE A 134 13.84 7.20 -31.76
N ILE A 135 13.46 8.31 -31.10
CA ILE A 135 13.84 8.60 -29.72
C ILE A 135 12.98 7.80 -28.75
N ASP A 136 11.68 7.67 -29.03
CA ASP A 136 10.71 6.98 -28.17
C ASP A 136 9.48 6.52 -28.97
N TYR A 137 8.64 5.70 -28.34
CA TYR A 137 7.36 5.30 -28.91
C TYR A 137 6.27 5.23 -27.82
N GLU A 138 5.01 5.38 -28.22
CA GLU A 138 3.84 5.25 -27.36
C GLU A 138 2.71 4.53 -28.09
N PHE A 139 1.90 3.78 -27.34
CA PHE A 139 0.67 3.17 -27.82
C PHE A 139 -0.55 3.95 -27.38
N SER A 140 -1.62 3.87 -28.15
CA SER A 140 -2.98 4.20 -27.67
C SER A 140 -3.39 3.27 -26.53
N GLU A 141 -4.42 3.64 -25.75
CA GLU A 141 -4.87 2.81 -24.62
C GLU A 141 -5.38 1.43 -25.04
N ASP A 142 -5.98 1.35 -26.23
CA ASP A 142 -6.48 0.11 -26.85
C ASP A 142 -5.39 -0.65 -27.60
N ASN A 143 -4.16 -0.16 -27.63
CA ASN A 143 -3.02 -0.70 -28.38
C ASN A 143 -3.26 -0.78 -29.90
N GLU A 144 -4.23 -0.07 -30.43
CA GLU A 144 -4.53 -0.11 -31.87
C GLU A 144 -3.60 0.78 -32.70
N ILE A 145 -2.99 1.80 -32.09
CA ILE A 145 -2.18 2.79 -32.75
C ILE A 145 -0.83 2.96 -32.05
N LEU A 146 0.23 2.95 -32.83
CA LEU A 146 1.61 3.15 -32.40
C LEU A 146 2.15 4.48 -32.91
N LEU A 147 2.59 5.33 -32.00
CA LEU A 147 3.28 6.56 -32.29
C LEU A 147 4.78 6.39 -32.08
N LEU A 148 5.57 6.72 -33.09
CA LEU A 148 7.02 6.71 -33.05
C LEU A 148 7.55 8.14 -33.07
N LYS A 149 8.28 8.53 -32.01
CA LYS A 149 8.93 9.85 -31.89
C LYS A 149 10.32 9.84 -32.48
N GLY A 150 10.51 10.53 -33.58
CA GLY A 150 11.79 10.56 -34.29
C GLY A 150 12.64 11.78 -33.96
N LYS A 151 13.96 11.71 -34.26
CA LYS A 151 14.84 12.91 -34.28
C LYS A 151 14.52 13.86 -35.41
N ILE A 152 13.98 13.36 -36.55
CA ILE A 152 13.70 14.11 -37.77
C ILE A 152 12.22 14.10 -38.12
N LYS A 153 11.48 13.06 -37.89
CA LYS A 153 10.06 12.90 -38.18
C LYS A 153 9.40 11.95 -37.19
N ASP A 154 8.15 12.18 -36.92
CA ASP A 154 7.31 11.26 -36.15
C ASP A 154 6.49 10.42 -37.13
N VAL A 155 6.20 9.18 -36.73
CA VAL A 155 5.43 8.23 -37.56
C VAL A 155 4.30 7.64 -36.73
N ILE A 156 3.11 7.61 -37.30
CA ILE A 156 1.95 6.96 -36.71
C ILE A 156 1.62 5.70 -37.52
N LEU A 157 1.41 4.61 -36.81
CA LEU A 157 1.05 3.33 -37.38
C LEU A 157 -0.30 2.87 -36.87
N ASP A 158 -1.16 2.46 -37.75
CA ASP A 158 -2.32 1.64 -37.41
C ASP A 158 -1.82 0.22 -37.13
N PHE A 159 -1.82 -0.15 -35.84
CA PHE A 159 -1.22 -1.39 -35.39
C PHE A 159 -2.18 -2.58 -35.49
N LYS A 160 -3.49 -2.32 -35.54
CA LYS A 160 -4.52 -3.37 -35.59
C LYS A 160 -4.67 -3.97 -36.99
N SER A 161 -4.57 -3.15 -38.00
CA SER A 161 -4.63 -3.63 -39.38
C SER A 161 -3.24 -4.08 -39.83
N ALA A 162 -2.42 -4.81 -39.11
CA ALA A 162 -1.10 -5.38 -39.42
C ALA A 162 -0.57 -5.11 -40.86
N SER A 163 -1.36 -4.45 -41.66
CA SER A 163 -1.19 -4.10 -43.04
C SER A 163 -1.31 -2.59 -43.25
N LYS A 164 -0.23 -1.80 -42.97
CA LYS A 164 0.12 -0.95 -44.07
C LYS A 164 -0.05 0.57 -44.07
N SER A 165 -0.79 1.24 -43.28
CA SER A 165 -0.83 2.70 -43.38
C SER A 165 0.14 3.37 -42.42
N GLU A 166 1.31 3.73 -42.93
CA GLU A 166 2.19 4.71 -42.29
C GLU A 166 1.65 6.10 -42.59
N ILE A 167 1.41 6.86 -41.52
CA ILE A 167 1.10 8.27 -41.63
C ILE A 167 2.30 9.04 -41.12
N VAL A 168 2.98 9.75 -42.02
CA VAL A 168 4.14 10.54 -41.68
C VAL A 168 3.70 11.96 -41.36
N ILE A 169 4.08 12.46 -40.19
CA ILE A 169 3.87 13.85 -39.80
C ILE A 169 5.16 14.63 -40.02
N HIS A 170 5.12 15.60 -40.93
CA HIS A 170 6.27 16.39 -41.30
C HIS A 170 6.44 17.70 -40.51
N ASP A 171 5.49 18.10 -39.71
CA ASP A 171 5.53 19.38 -39.01
C ASP A 171 6.29 19.28 -37.71
N ARG A 172 7.37 20.08 -37.57
CA ARG A 172 8.49 19.74 -36.71
C ARG A 172 8.91 20.77 -35.69
N GLU A 173 8.36 21.90 -35.67
CA GLU A 173 8.72 22.87 -34.65
C GLU A 173 8.10 22.55 -33.30
N ASN A 174 8.86 21.79 -32.49
CA ASN A 174 8.57 21.55 -31.05
C ASN A 174 7.30 20.76 -30.67
N CYS A 175 6.86 19.80 -31.48
CA CYS A 175 5.76 18.89 -31.07
C CYS A 175 6.18 17.98 -29.92
N ARG A 176 5.63 18.22 -28.74
CA ARG A 176 5.62 17.27 -27.62
C ARG A 176 4.31 16.48 -27.70
N PHE A 177 4.42 15.21 -28.05
CA PHE A 177 3.28 14.34 -28.20
C PHE A 177 2.75 13.83 -26.88
N LYS A 178 1.44 13.77 -26.77
CA LYS A 178 0.79 12.75 -25.94
C LYS A 178 -0.58 12.36 -26.49
N LYS A 179 -0.66 11.06 -26.66
CA LYS A 179 -1.76 10.14 -26.73
C LYS A 179 -2.76 10.25 -27.88
N ILE A 180 -3.00 9.09 -28.41
CA ILE A 180 -3.93 8.79 -29.51
C ILE A 180 -5.21 8.18 -28.92
N VAL A 181 -6.32 8.65 -29.41
CA VAL A 181 -7.63 8.27 -28.95
C VAL A 181 -8.47 7.89 -30.18
N GLY A 182 -9.00 6.66 -30.25
CA GLY A 182 -9.80 6.24 -31.40
C GLY A 182 -10.84 5.18 -31.09
N SER A 183 -11.95 5.20 -31.85
CA SER A 183 -12.86 4.07 -31.99
C SER A 183 -12.60 3.34 -33.31
N ARG A 184 -13.27 2.18 -33.55
CA ARG A 184 -13.05 1.38 -34.76
C ARG A 184 -13.29 2.12 -36.09
N SER A 185 -14.00 3.24 -36.08
CA SER A 185 -14.31 4.02 -37.27
C SER A 185 -13.68 5.40 -37.32
N GLU A 186 -13.24 5.97 -36.22
CA GLU A 186 -12.69 7.32 -36.18
C GLU A 186 -11.53 7.41 -35.17
N ALA A 187 -10.33 7.69 -35.66
CA ALA A 187 -9.16 7.92 -34.81
C ALA A 187 -8.82 9.41 -34.76
N PHE A 188 -8.63 9.93 -33.57
CA PHE A 188 -8.23 11.30 -33.31
C PHE A 188 -6.86 11.32 -32.63
N TYR A 189 -6.04 12.29 -32.99
CA TYR A 189 -4.67 12.43 -32.51
C TYR A 189 -4.50 13.78 -31.84
N PHE A 190 -4.04 13.78 -30.62
CA PHE A 190 -3.73 15.00 -29.88
C PHE A 190 -2.23 15.28 -29.95
N LEU A 191 -1.88 16.42 -30.51
CA LEU A 191 -0.51 16.86 -30.65
C LEU A 191 -0.36 18.20 -29.92
N GLY A 192 0.49 18.25 -28.88
CA GLY A 192 0.90 19.51 -28.28
C GLY A 192 2.00 20.14 -29.15
N ASN A 193 1.74 21.29 -29.75
CA ASN A 193 2.76 22.09 -30.42
C ASN A 193 3.13 23.26 -29.52
N THR A 194 4.31 23.25 -28.95
CA THR A 194 4.72 24.22 -27.92
C THR A 194 3.87 24.17 -26.63
N ALA A 195 4.31 24.83 -25.58
CA ALA A 195 3.61 24.90 -24.29
C ALA A 195 2.17 25.48 -24.37
N ASP A 196 1.78 26.05 -25.49
CA ASP A 196 0.64 26.96 -25.59
C ASP A 196 -0.48 26.50 -26.54
N SER A 197 -0.40 25.33 -27.19
CA SER A 197 -1.46 24.92 -28.13
C SER A 197 -1.75 23.43 -28.15
N LEU A 198 -3.01 23.10 -28.28
CA LEU A 198 -3.53 21.76 -28.50
C LEU A 198 -3.91 21.61 -29.98
N LEU A 199 -3.36 20.59 -30.65
CA LEU A 199 -3.70 20.23 -32.02
C LEU A 199 -4.44 18.89 -32.01
N VAL A 200 -5.56 18.83 -32.69
CA VAL A 200 -6.35 17.61 -32.87
C VAL A 200 -6.40 17.25 -34.35
N TYR A 201 -6.06 16.03 -34.68
CA TYR A 201 -6.14 15.47 -36.02
C TYR A 201 -7.15 14.36 -36.07
N LYS A 202 -7.94 14.28 -37.11
CA LYS A 202 -8.87 13.17 -37.41
C LYS A 202 -8.28 12.27 -38.50
N LYS A 203 -8.38 10.95 -38.35
CA LYS A 203 -8.03 10.00 -39.39
C LYS A 203 -9.15 9.99 -40.44
N GLU A 204 -8.79 10.20 -41.70
CA GLU A 204 -9.65 10.03 -42.88
C GLU A 204 -9.06 8.92 -43.77
N GLU A 205 -9.80 8.46 -44.76
CA GLU A 205 -9.35 7.33 -45.63
C GLU A 205 -8.03 7.61 -46.34
N ASP A 206 -7.71 8.85 -46.65
CA ASP A 206 -6.55 9.32 -47.40
C ASP A 206 -5.46 9.96 -46.51
N GLY A 207 -5.64 10.05 -45.18
CA GLY A 207 -4.62 10.60 -44.29
C GLY A 207 -5.16 11.21 -43.00
N LEU A 208 -4.35 12.08 -42.41
CA LEU A 208 -4.70 12.82 -41.21
C LEU A 208 -5.10 14.25 -41.55
N ARG A 209 -6.31 14.61 -41.24
CA ARG A 209 -6.78 15.99 -41.35
C ARG A 209 -6.71 16.72 -40.03
N LYS A 210 -6.09 17.89 -40.01
CA LYS A 210 -6.09 18.80 -38.88
C LYS A 210 -7.49 19.38 -38.69
N VAL A 211 -8.19 19.01 -37.62
CA VAL A 211 -9.56 19.44 -37.38
C VAL A 211 -9.66 20.53 -36.32
N PHE A 212 -8.63 20.71 -35.49
CA PHE A 212 -8.69 21.68 -34.41
C PHE A 212 -7.30 22.19 -34.00
N LYS A 213 -7.21 23.49 -33.74
CA LYS A 213 -6.07 24.14 -33.06
C LYS A 213 -6.62 25.10 -32.01
N HIS A 214 -6.28 24.89 -30.77
CA HIS A 214 -6.64 25.79 -29.68
C HIS A 214 -5.37 26.30 -28.98
N SER A 215 -5.32 27.62 -28.74
CA SER A 215 -4.25 28.20 -27.93
C SER A 215 -4.60 28.05 -26.46
N LEU A 216 -3.66 27.48 -25.70
CA LEU A 216 -3.78 27.30 -24.24
C LEU A 216 -3.17 28.49 -23.50
N MET A 217 -3.41 29.73 -23.96
CA MET A 217 -2.94 30.90 -23.24
C MET A 217 -3.65 31.04 -21.90
N LEU A 218 -2.91 30.94 -20.83
CA LEU A 218 -3.31 31.42 -19.52
C LEU A 218 -3.13 32.94 -19.51
N ASP A 219 -4.16 33.64 -19.10
CA ASP A 219 -4.07 35.10 -18.85
C ASP A 219 -2.91 35.38 -17.89
N LYS A 220 -2.02 36.30 -18.29
CA LYS A 220 -0.85 36.83 -17.57
C LYS A 220 0.43 35.98 -17.60
N GLY A 221 0.95 35.68 -18.79
CA GLY A 221 2.41 35.52 -18.96
C GLY A 221 3.12 34.34 -18.33
N ASN A 222 2.39 33.38 -17.75
CA ASN A 222 2.99 32.16 -17.20
C ASN A 222 3.09 31.06 -18.26
N ARG A 223 4.31 30.74 -18.67
CA ARG A 223 4.60 29.59 -19.51
C ARG A 223 4.32 28.32 -18.73
N ILE A 224 3.40 27.50 -19.25
CA ILE A 224 3.18 26.16 -18.76
C ILE A 224 4.11 25.25 -19.57
N ASP A 225 5.15 24.72 -18.91
CA ASP A 225 5.92 23.60 -19.43
C ASP A 225 5.08 22.31 -19.25
N THR A 226 4.08 22.13 -20.11
CA THR A 226 3.05 21.13 -19.96
C THR A 226 3.39 19.84 -20.68
N LEU A 227 3.50 18.78 -19.92
CA LEU A 227 3.45 17.42 -20.40
C LEU A 227 2.02 16.87 -20.22
N PHE A 228 1.36 16.46 -21.30
CA PHE A 228 0.11 15.68 -21.21
C PHE A 228 0.38 14.34 -20.56
N ASN A 229 -0.08 14.11 -19.35
CA ASN A 229 0.24 12.89 -18.61
C ASN A 229 -0.77 11.76 -18.83
N HIS A 230 -2.02 12.08 -19.10
CA HIS A 230 -3.05 11.09 -19.38
C HIS A 230 -4.09 11.65 -20.36
N THR A 231 -4.46 10.86 -21.34
CA THR A 231 -5.60 11.10 -22.20
C THR A 231 -6.45 9.83 -22.20
N ALA A 232 -7.76 9.94 -21.98
CA ALA A 232 -8.68 8.82 -22.02
C ALA A 232 -9.85 9.16 -22.92
N LEU A 233 -10.31 8.20 -23.70
CA LEU A 233 -11.62 8.29 -24.37
C LEU A 233 -12.72 8.00 -23.35
N LEU A 234 -13.66 8.89 -23.28
CA LEU A 234 -14.94 8.61 -22.63
C LEU A 234 -15.84 7.95 -23.70
N ASN A 235 -15.81 6.65 -23.68
CA ASN A 235 -16.43 5.66 -24.58
C ASN A 235 -17.61 6.11 -25.45
N GLU A 236 -17.68 5.56 -26.69
CA GLU A 236 -18.81 5.47 -27.62
C GLU A 236 -19.48 6.79 -28.10
N ASN A 237 -19.22 7.93 -27.46
CA ASN A 237 -19.89 9.20 -27.76
C ASN A 237 -18.94 10.37 -28.08
N ASN A 238 -17.78 10.06 -28.63
CA ASN A 238 -16.86 11.09 -29.15
C ASN A 238 -16.39 12.14 -28.12
N LEU A 239 -16.13 11.74 -26.87
CA LEU A 239 -15.55 12.60 -25.85
C LEU A 239 -14.09 12.22 -25.59
N ALA A 240 -13.22 13.17 -25.60
CA ALA A 240 -11.82 12.98 -25.25
C ALA A 240 -11.44 13.83 -24.02
N LEU A 241 -10.83 13.19 -23.04
CA LEU A 241 -10.35 13.83 -21.81
C LEU A 241 -8.82 13.85 -21.82
N ALA A 242 -8.25 15.04 -21.67
CA ALA A 242 -6.80 15.22 -21.54
C ALA A 242 -6.46 15.83 -20.19
N SER A 243 -5.53 15.25 -19.46
CA SER A 243 -4.94 15.87 -18.29
C SER A 243 -3.54 16.40 -18.57
N LEU A 244 -3.32 17.67 -18.22
CA LEU A 244 -2.04 18.32 -18.30
C LEU A 244 -1.39 18.28 -16.92
N ALA A 245 -0.14 17.80 -16.80
CA ALA A 245 0.61 18.04 -15.59
C ALA A 245 1.19 19.45 -15.68
N GLY A 246 0.67 20.36 -14.89
CA GLY A 246 1.19 21.71 -14.76
C GLY A 246 2.06 21.81 -13.51
N GLY A 247 3.35 21.94 -13.67
CA GLY A 247 4.15 22.51 -12.61
C GLY A 247 3.92 24.02 -12.61
N ILE A 248 3.15 24.53 -11.66
CA ILE A 248 3.21 25.96 -11.36
C ILE A 248 4.57 26.15 -10.70
N ARG A 249 5.55 26.53 -11.49
CA ARG A 249 6.80 27.05 -10.92
C ARG A 249 6.45 28.38 -10.29
N ASN A 250 6.19 28.41 -9.00
CA ASN A 250 6.32 29.62 -8.23
C ASN A 250 7.78 30.06 -8.35
N SER A 251 8.05 30.94 -9.28
CA SER A 251 9.29 31.73 -9.32
C SER A 251 9.23 32.78 -8.20
N SER A 252 9.12 32.32 -6.94
CA SER A 252 9.38 33.23 -5.85
C SER A 252 10.87 33.51 -5.88
N SER A 253 11.26 34.73 -6.20
CA SER A 253 12.62 35.22 -6.06
C SER A 253 13.10 35.29 -4.60
N SER A 254 12.28 34.79 -3.68
CA SER A 254 12.57 34.76 -2.26
C SER A 254 13.57 33.63 -1.95
N LYS A 255 14.65 33.97 -1.26
CA LYS A 255 15.61 33.03 -0.73
C LYS A 255 15.11 32.27 0.50
N ALA A 256 13.97 32.70 1.07
CA ALA A 256 13.32 32.09 2.22
C ALA A 256 12.01 31.44 1.81
N GLU A 257 11.72 30.28 2.39
CA GLU A 257 10.40 29.67 2.33
C GLU A 257 9.43 30.44 3.25
N ILE A 258 8.28 30.85 2.72
CA ILE A 258 7.33 31.70 3.45
C ILE A 258 6.14 30.85 3.90
N TRP A 259 5.94 30.77 5.20
CA TRP A 259 4.78 30.11 5.82
C TRP A 259 3.80 31.17 6.30
N ARG A 260 2.53 31.04 5.96
CA ARG A 260 1.48 32.00 6.36
C ARG A 260 0.42 31.26 7.16
N GLY A 261 0.05 31.81 8.32
CA GLY A 261 -0.99 31.26 9.20
C GLY A 261 -2.38 31.21 8.60
N GLY A 262 -2.64 32.01 7.54
CA GLY A 262 -3.93 32.02 6.84
C GLY A 262 -4.01 31.11 5.63
N ASP A 263 -2.94 30.39 5.28
CA ASP A 263 -2.94 29.44 4.17
C ASP A 263 -3.68 28.15 4.58
N ASN A 264 -4.40 27.53 3.64
CA ASN A 264 -5.11 26.25 3.85
C ASN A 264 -4.15 25.05 3.87
N GLY A 265 -2.98 25.18 4.46
CA GLY A 265 -1.96 24.14 4.57
C GLY A 265 -0.57 24.71 4.75
N ILE A 266 0.36 23.89 5.19
CA ILE A 266 1.76 24.32 5.33
C ILE A 266 2.44 24.43 3.97
N SER A 267 3.34 25.41 3.81
CA SER A 267 3.99 25.75 2.54
C SER A 267 4.65 24.56 1.82
N PRO A 268 5.42 23.65 2.47
CA PRO A 268 6.00 22.50 1.79
C PRO A 268 4.94 21.57 1.16
N ARG A 269 3.84 21.30 1.87
CA ARG A 269 2.75 20.48 1.38
C ARG A 269 2.01 21.12 0.22
N LEU A 270 1.74 22.41 0.32
CA LEU A 270 1.10 23.16 -0.77
C LEU A 270 1.97 23.17 -2.02
N THR A 271 3.27 23.38 -1.88
CA THR A 271 4.22 23.35 -3.00
C THR A 271 4.27 21.97 -3.65
N GLU A 272 4.31 20.90 -2.88
CA GLU A 272 4.28 19.53 -3.40
C GLU A 272 2.97 19.23 -4.14
N LYS A 273 1.82 19.58 -3.55
CA LYS A 273 0.51 19.44 -4.18
C LYS A 273 0.40 20.25 -5.47
N MET A 274 0.86 21.50 -5.48
CA MET A 274 0.85 22.35 -6.66
C MET A 274 1.71 21.79 -7.79
N ASN A 275 2.86 21.21 -7.48
CA ASN A 275 3.72 20.52 -8.46
C ASN A 275 3.04 19.28 -9.07
N LYS A 276 2.09 18.69 -8.37
CA LYS A 276 1.28 17.54 -8.81
C LYS A 276 -0.09 17.92 -9.38
N ALA A 277 -0.45 19.23 -9.37
CA ALA A 277 -1.73 19.69 -9.88
C ALA A 277 -1.90 19.36 -11.37
N LYS A 278 -3.11 19.00 -11.74
CA LYS A 278 -3.44 18.61 -13.12
C LYS A 278 -4.51 19.53 -13.66
N GLN A 279 -4.29 20.02 -14.87
CA GLN A 279 -5.33 20.68 -15.63
C GLN A 279 -6.17 19.63 -16.37
N LEU A 280 -7.47 19.76 -16.34
CA LEU A 280 -8.37 18.90 -17.04
C LEU A 280 -9.00 19.61 -18.23
N LEU A 281 -8.83 19.04 -19.40
CA LEU A 281 -9.44 19.49 -20.65
C LEU A 281 -10.35 18.38 -21.18
N LEU A 282 -11.59 18.72 -21.46
CA LEU A 282 -12.53 17.84 -22.15
C LEU A 282 -12.78 18.37 -23.54
N VAL A 283 -12.67 17.55 -24.55
CA VAL A 283 -13.04 17.84 -25.93
C VAL A 283 -14.23 17.00 -26.32
N ASP A 284 -15.34 17.64 -26.66
CA ASP A 284 -16.43 16.98 -27.33
C ASP A 284 -16.07 16.84 -28.81
N MET A 285 -15.79 15.62 -29.24
CA MET A 285 -15.29 15.34 -30.59
C MET A 285 -16.40 15.42 -31.64
N LYS A 286 -17.67 15.38 -31.25
CA LYS A 286 -18.80 15.55 -32.16
C LYS A 286 -18.93 16.99 -32.61
N ASP A 287 -18.85 17.90 -31.65
CA ASP A 287 -19.10 19.33 -31.89
C ASP A 287 -17.74 20.12 -31.87
N LEU A 288 -16.61 19.43 -31.67
CA LEU A 288 -15.29 19.99 -31.52
C LEU A 288 -15.21 21.11 -30.47
N LYS A 289 -16.04 21.01 -29.44
CA LYS A 289 -16.12 21.97 -28.37
C LYS A 289 -15.17 21.60 -27.24
N LEU A 290 -14.36 22.57 -26.83
CA LEU A 290 -13.42 22.43 -25.72
C LEU A 290 -14.05 22.95 -24.44
N TYR A 291 -13.92 22.17 -23.36
CA TYR A 291 -14.25 22.55 -22.00
C TYR A 291 -12.98 22.53 -21.16
N ASN A 292 -12.60 23.70 -20.65
CA ASN A 292 -11.45 23.84 -19.76
C ASN A 292 -11.97 23.90 -18.33
N PHE A 293 -11.54 22.96 -17.48
CA PHE A 293 -11.94 22.89 -16.08
C PHE A 293 -10.85 23.42 -15.12
N PHE A 294 -9.80 24.03 -15.68
CA PHE A 294 -8.75 24.65 -14.88
C PHE A 294 -9.25 25.91 -14.18
N ILE A 295 -8.92 26.04 -12.91
CA ILE A 295 -9.13 27.25 -12.11
C ILE A 295 -7.77 27.63 -11.54
N ASP A 296 -7.29 28.83 -11.87
CA ASP A 296 -6.00 29.34 -11.41
C ASP A 296 -5.94 29.39 -9.88
N GLY A 297 -4.81 28.92 -9.32
CA GLY A 297 -4.60 28.88 -7.88
C GLY A 297 -5.33 27.75 -7.13
N LYS A 298 -6.14 26.91 -7.81
CA LYS A 298 -6.88 25.81 -7.20
C LYS A 298 -6.32 24.44 -7.57
N LEU A 299 -6.24 23.57 -6.57
CA LEU A 299 -5.79 22.19 -6.71
C LEU A 299 -7.00 21.27 -6.95
N ILE A 300 -7.42 21.17 -8.20
CA ILE A 300 -8.54 20.29 -8.58
C ILE A 300 -8.01 18.90 -8.85
N ASP A 301 -8.56 17.92 -8.15
CA ASP A 301 -8.42 16.51 -8.48
C ASP A 301 -9.75 15.97 -9.03
N TYR A 302 -9.70 14.88 -9.80
CA TYR A 302 -10.86 14.38 -10.50
C TYR A 302 -10.84 12.88 -10.71
N ASN A 303 -12.01 12.31 -10.88
CA ASN A 303 -12.25 10.95 -11.33
C ASN A 303 -13.26 10.92 -12.47
N VAL A 304 -13.14 9.92 -13.33
CA VAL A 304 -14.02 9.74 -14.49
C VAL A 304 -14.77 8.42 -14.37
N ASN A 305 -16.08 8.49 -14.34
CA ASN A 305 -16.91 7.31 -14.57
C ASN A 305 -17.19 7.18 -16.07
N TYR A 306 -16.51 6.27 -16.71
CA TYR A 306 -16.60 6.08 -18.17
C TYR A 306 -17.99 5.63 -18.61
N LYS A 307 -18.67 4.81 -17.83
CA LYS A 307 -19.99 4.28 -18.17
C LYS A 307 -21.07 5.36 -18.13
N GLN A 308 -20.99 6.27 -17.18
CA GLN A 308 -21.93 7.40 -17.07
C GLN A 308 -21.50 8.63 -17.86
N GLN A 309 -20.25 8.65 -18.37
CA GLN A 309 -19.66 9.86 -18.97
C GLN A 309 -19.71 11.06 -18.01
N THR A 310 -19.39 10.81 -16.77
CA THR A 310 -19.44 11.78 -15.70
C THR A 310 -18.03 11.99 -15.15
N ILE A 311 -17.65 13.25 -14.98
CA ILE A 311 -16.45 13.65 -14.29
C ILE A 311 -16.85 14.06 -12.89
N TYR A 312 -16.21 13.46 -11.90
CA TYR A 312 -16.29 13.89 -10.51
C TYR A 312 -15.03 14.69 -10.19
N GLU A 313 -15.21 15.87 -9.59
CA GLU A 313 -14.11 16.75 -9.24
C GLU A 313 -14.24 17.29 -7.82
N TYR A 314 -13.10 17.56 -7.19
CA TYR A 314 -13.03 18.24 -5.89
C TYR A 314 -11.75 19.07 -5.79
N GLU A 315 -11.77 20.08 -4.96
CA GLU A 315 -10.59 20.88 -4.63
C GLU A 315 -9.88 20.25 -3.42
N ALA A 316 -8.65 19.82 -3.62
CA ALA A 316 -7.92 19.03 -2.63
C ALA A 316 -7.58 19.80 -1.32
N ASN A 317 -7.65 21.14 -1.32
CA ASN A 317 -7.33 21.98 -0.17
C ASN A 317 -8.53 22.80 0.34
N GLU A 318 -9.72 22.55 -0.17
CA GLU A 318 -10.91 23.35 0.20
C GLU A 318 -11.22 23.28 1.70
N HIS A 319 -10.96 22.13 2.31
CA HIS A 319 -11.29 21.85 3.70
C HIS A 319 -10.09 21.29 4.46
N ASP A 320 -8.90 21.90 4.33
CA ASP A 320 -7.74 21.44 5.09
C ASP A 320 -8.04 21.50 6.58
N ASP A 321 -8.01 20.32 7.21
CA ASP A 321 -8.28 20.09 8.62
C ASP A 321 -7.16 19.22 9.19
N TYR A 322 -6.32 19.77 10.04
CA TYR A 322 -5.18 19.07 10.62
C TYR A 322 -5.58 18.03 11.66
N SER A 323 -6.85 18.00 12.08
CA SER A 323 -7.39 16.96 12.95
C SER A 323 -7.73 15.66 12.18
N LYS A 324 -7.62 15.65 10.85
CA LYS A 324 -7.94 14.52 9.99
C LYS A 324 -6.77 14.15 9.09
N GLN A 325 -6.52 12.87 8.92
CA GLN A 325 -5.55 12.35 7.93
C GLN A 325 -5.97 12.72 6.51
N PHE A 326 -7.25 12.61 6.24
CA PHE A 326 -7.89 12.94 4.98
C PHE A 326 -8.95 13.99 5.24
N PRO A 327 -8.69 15.27 4.92
CA PRO A 327 -9.68 16.33 5.04
C PRO A 327 -10.95 16.01 4.25
N ASP A 328 -12.06 16.57 4.69
CA ASP A 328 -13.31 16.46 3.91
C ASP A 328 -13.14 17.09 2.54
N ILE A 329 -13.92 16.61 1.58
CA ILE A 329 -13.98 17.14 0.23
C ILE A 329 -15.41 17.54 -0.11
N THR A 330 -15.58 18.63 -0.84
CA THR A 330 -16.83 18.92 -1.54
C THR A 330 -16.75 18.32 -2.93
N LEU A 331 -17.57 17.31 -3.20
CA LEU A 331 -17.60 16.61 -4.47
C LEU A 331 -18.60 17.24 -5.42
N TYR A 332 -18.14 17.46 -6.64
CA TYR A 332 -18.95 17.98 -7.72
C TYR A 332 -18.96 16.99 -8.89
N GLN A 333 -20.05 17.01 -9.65
CA GLN A 333 -20.16 16.27 -10.91
C GLN A 333 -20.28 17.22 -12.11
N ARG A 334 -19.73 16.76 -13.24
CA ARG A 334 -19.93 17.33 -14.57
C ARG A 334 -20.31 16.23 -15.51
N SER A 335 -21.34 16.43 -16.32
CA SER A 335 -21.76 15.48 -17.34
C SER A 335 -22.42 16.22 -18.50
N ARG A 336 -22.57 15.54 -19.64
CA ARG A 336 -23.28 16.08 -20.80
C ARG A 336 -24.72 16.46 -20.44
N LYS A 337 -25.39 15.72 -19.56
CA LYS A 337 -26.71 16.02 -19.03
C LYS A 337 -26.82 17.42 -18.43
N TYR A 338 -25.79 17.92 -17.84
CA TYR A 338 -25.70 19.26 -17.23
C TYR A 338 -24.85 20.21 -18.06
N ASN A 339 -24.71 19.97 -19.37
CA ASN A 339 -23.89 20.80 -20.28
C ASN A 339 -22.47 21.04 -19.75
N TRP A 340 -21.92 20.05 -19.02
CA TRP A 340 -20.62 20.10 -18.33
C TRP A 340 -20.51 21.17 -17.23
N GLU A 341 -21.62 21.77 -16.83
CA GLU A 341 -21.64 22.65 -15.68
C GLU A 341 -21.40 21.90 -14.39
N LYS A 342 -20.76 22.59 -13.43
CA LYS A 342 -20.41 22.06 -12.13
C LYS A 342 -21.67 21.95 -11.25
N LYS A 343 -22.03 20.74 -10.83
CA LYS A 343 -23.15 20.47 -9.92
C LYS A 343 -22.61 19.83 -8.64
N MET A 344 -22.87 20.45 -7.48
CA MET A 344 -22.51 19.89 -6.19
C MET A 344 -23.31 18.62 -5.91
N ILE A 345 -22.62 17.55 -5.45
CA ILE A 345 -23.22 16.32 -4.94
C ILE A 345 -23.36 16.38 -3.44
N GLY A 346 -22.28 16.76 -2.74
CA GLY A 346 -22.26 16.83 -1.30
C GLY A 346 -20.86 16.98 -0.73
N ARG A 347 -20.76 17.00 0.61
CA ARG A 347 -19.51 16.96 1.34
C ARG A 347 -19.27 15.54 1.86
N PHE A 348 -18.08 15.03 1.68
CA PHE A 348 -17.69 13.67 2.00
C PHE A 348 -16.33 13.66 2.68
N ASN A 349 -16.04 12.58 3.41
CA ASN A 349 -14.68 12.32 3.86
C ASN A 349 -13.74 12.09 2.67
N GLY A 350 -12.56 12.68 2.69
CA GLY A 350 -11.55 12.57 1.62
C GLY A 350 -10.73 11.28 1.64
N SER A 351 -11.06 10.31 2.51
CA SER A 351 -10.37 9.02 2.55
C SER A 351 -10.47 8.29 1.21
N PRO A 352 -9.39 7.67 0.72
CA PRO A 352 -9.40 6.93 -0.54
C PRO A 352 -10.43 5.79 -0.62
N ASN A 353 -10.91 5.31 0.53
CA ASN A 353 -11.88 4.22 0.62
C ASN A 353 -13.31 4.71 0.83
N SER A 354 -13.54 6.00 1.06
CA SER A 354 -14.85 6.52 1.43
C SER A 354 -15.72 6.94 0.25
N VAL A 355 -15.14 7.18 -0.93
CA VAL A 355 -15.86 7.53 -2.16
C VAL A 355 -15.32 6.69 -3.30
N LEU A 356 -16.18 5.98 -4.02
CA LEU A 356 -15.78 5.00 -5.04
C LEU A 356 -16.65 5.06 -6.29
N THR A 357 -16.03 4.82 -7.45
CA THR A 357 -16.72 4.48 -8.70
C THR A 357 -16.16 3.17 -9.24
N PHE A 358 -16.99 2.37 -9.88
CA PHE A 358 -16.57 1.18 -10.61
C PHE A 358 -16.82 1.41 -12.10
N ASN A 359 -15.87 1.02 -12.95
CA ASN A 359 -16.00 1.19 -14.41
C ASN A 359 -17.22 0.46 -14.99
N ALA A 360 -17.63 -0.65 -14.38
CA ALA A 360 -18.78 -1.43 -14.80
C ALA A 360 -20.11 -0.94 -14.20
N SER A 361 -20.10 0.03 -13.28
CA SER A 361 -21.30 0.51 -12.57
C SER A 361 -21.59 1.98 -12.87
N PRO A 362 -22.88 2.35 -13.02
CA PRO A 362 -23.26 3.76 -13.20
C PRO A 362 -23.32 4.56 -11.89
N TYR A 363 -23.09 3.95 -10.73
CA TYR A 363 -23.30 4.59 -9.44
C TYR A 363 -22.01 5.18 -8.86
N LEU A 364 -22.16 6.26 -8.10
CA LEU A 364 -21.16 6.75 -7.17
C LEU A 364 -21.45 6.12 -5.79
N PHE A 365 -20.48 5.45 -5.20
CA PHE A 365 -20.58 4.84 -3.88
C PHE A 365 -19.82 5.69 -2.87
N TYR A 366 -20.36 5.85 -1.66
CA TYR A 366 -19.68 6.61 -0.62
C TYR A 366 -20.05 6.12 0.79
N PHE A 367 -19.13 6.32 1.71
CA PHE A 367 -19.30 6.05 3.13
C PHE A 367 -19.58 7.35 3.87
N LEU A 368 -20.66 7.39 4.63
CA LEU A 368 -21.09 8.56 5.42
C LEU A 368 -21.84 8.09 6.66
N ASP A 369 -21.56 8.70 7.83
CA ASP A 369 -22.25 8.42 9.08
C ASP A 369 -22.34 6.92 9.43
N LYS A 370 -21.22 6.20 9.22
CA LYS A 370 -21.06 4.76 9.49
C LYS A 370 -21.75 3.82 8.49
N ASP A 371 -22.38 4.33 7.45
CA ASP A 371 -23.08 3.57 6.44
C ASP A 371 -22.52 3.77 5.03
N TRP A 372 -22.71 2.76 4.20
CA TRP A 372 -22.49 2.86 2.76
C TRP A 372 -23.75 3.31 2.04
N TYR A 373 -23.56 4.18 1.06
CA TYR A 373 -24.59 4.70 0.17
C TYR A 373 -24.17 4.57 -1.28
N PHE A 374 -25.13 4.56 -2.18
CA PHE A 374 -24.88 4.92 -3.57
C PHE A 374 -25.72 6.14 -3.96
N TYR A 375 -25.21 6.87 -4.96
CA TYR A 375 -25.83 8.02 -5.54
C TYR A 375 -26.07 7.79 -7.03
N ASP A 376 -27.28 8.09 -7.50
CA ASP A 376 -27.69 8.13 -8.90
C ASP A 376 -28.53 9.39 -9.19
N ASP A 377 -29.12 9.48 -10.38
CA ASP A 377 -29.96 10.61 -10.79
C ASP A 377 -31.21 10.81 -9.92
N ARG A 378 -31.64 9.78 -9.19
CA ARG A 378 -32.84 9.83 -8.31
C ARG A 378 -32.48 10.31 -6.90
N GLY A 379 -31.19 10.29 -6.54
CA GLY A 379 -30.68 10.72 -5.25
C GLY A 379 -29.83 9.65 -4.56
N LYS A 380 -29.75 9.73 -3.23
CA LYS A 380 -28.97 8.81 -2.38
C LYS A 380 -29.81 7.64 -1.91
N THR A 381 -29.23 6.44 -1.92
CA THR A 381 -29.81 5.22 -1.33
C THR A 381 -28.85 4.64 -0.29
N ASN A 382 -29.34 4.37 0.92
CA ASN A 382 -28.56 3.71 1.95
C ASN A 382 -28.46 2.20 1.66
N ILE A 383 -27.23 1.66 1.63
CA ILE A 383 -26.93 0.25 1.34
C ILE A 383 -26.94 -0.56 2.64
N THR A 384 -26.43 -0.01 3.74
CA THR A 384 -26.12 -0.76 4.95
C THR A 384 -26.97 -0.40 6.15
N GLY A 385 -27.81 0.63 6.08
CA GLY A 385 -28.60 1.13 7.21
C GLY A 385 -29.57 0.13 7.83
N SER A 386 -29.97 -0.93 7.09
CA SER A 386 -30.76 -2.03 7.64
C SER A 386 -29.93 -3.21 8.10
N ALA A 387 -28.61 -3.21 7.89
CA ALA A 387 -27.73 -4.29 8.31
C ALA A 387 -27.39 -4.15 9.79
N GLN A 388 -27.52 -5.24 10.56
CA GLN A 388 -27.10 -5.31 11.95
C GLN A 388 -25.59 -5.63 12.05
N ALA A 389 -24.75 -4.90 11.31
CA ALA A 389 -23.33 -5.15 11.23
C ALA A 389 -22.55 -3.85 11.01
N ALA A 390 -21.34 -3.76 11.54
CA ALA A 390 -20.43 -2.63 11.31
C ALA A 390 -19.55 -2.90 10.09
N PHE A 391 -19.47 -1.93 9.17
CA PHE A 391 -18.66 -1.97 7.95
C PHE A 391 -17.37 -1.14 8.07
N TYR A 392 -16.91 -0.95 9.28
CA TYR A 392 -15.74 -0.17 9.63
C TYR A 392 -15.05 -0.78 10.85
N ASN A 393 -13.79 -0.46 11.06
CA ASN A 393 -13.11 -0.84 12.30
C ASN A 393 -13.53 0.08 13.44
N ALA A 394 -14.41 -0.42 14.34
CA ALA A 394 -14.98 0.34 15.45
C ALA A 394 -13.92 0.89 16.43
N GLU A 395 -12.76 0.24 16.54
CA GLU A 395 -11.66 0.71 17.39
C GLU A 395 -11.15 2.09 16.99
N TYR A 396 -11.15 2.39 15.67
CA TYR A 396 -10.66 3.67 15.14
C TYR A 396 -11.78 4.69 14.92
N VAL A 397 -12.96 4.26 14.56
CA VAL A 397 -14.09 5.18 14.30
C VAL A 397 -14.53 5.93 15.57
N ASN A 398 -14.40 5.33 16.74
CA ASN A 398 -14.65 6.01 18.00
C ASN A 398 -13.72 7.22 18.23
N PHE A 399 -12.57 7.25 17.55
CA PHE A 399 -11.61 8.33 17.57
C PHE A 399 -11.66 9.19 16.27
N ARG A 400 -12.77 9.19 15.54
CA ARG A 400 -13.01 9.96 14.31
C ARG A 400 -12.06 9.62 13.16
N ASN A 401 -11.52 8.41 13.09
CA ASN A 401 -10.67 8.00 12.01
C ASN A 401 -11.42 7.15 10.99
N ASP A 402 -11.72 7.72 9.82
CA ASP A 402 -12.42 7.06 8.73
C ASP A 402 -11.48 6.27 7.79
N ALA A 403 -10.17 6.21 8.11
CA ALA A 403 -9.17 5.54 7.25
C ALA A 403 -9.31 4.01 7.20
N PHE A 404 -10.05 3.41 8.13
CA PHE A 404 -10.23 1.97 8.25
C PHE A 404 -11.58 1.47 7.72
N ILE A 405 -12.15 2.21 6.78
CA ILE A 405 -13.34 1.77 6.04
C ILE A 405 -12.95 0.66 5.07
N LYS A 406 -13.64 -0.47 5.15
CA LYS A 406 -13.45 -1.57 4.21
C LYS A 406 -14.13 -1.26 2.88
N ARG A 407 -13.40 -1.43 1.78
CA ARG A 407 -13.85 -1.09 0.44
C ARG A 407 -14.84 -2.13 -0.09
N PRO A 408 -15.99 -1.72 -0.65
CA PRO A 408 -16.89 -2.63 -1.36
C PRO A 408 -16.24 -3.25 -2.60
N VAL A 409 -16.69 -4.45 -2.95
CA VAL A 409 -16.31 -5.17 -4.17
C VAL A 409 -17.54 -5.33 -5.07
N LEU A 410 -17.43 -4.93 -6.33
CA LEU A 410 -18.51 -5.10 -7.30
C LEU A 410 -18.59 -6.57 -7.75
N TYR A 411 -19.75 -7.19 -7.59
CA TYR A 411 -19.99 -8.58 -7.95
C TYR A 411 -20.97 -8.69 -9.10
N ASN A 412 -20.53 -9.31 -10.19
CA ASN A 412 -21.33 -9.52 -11.41
C ASN A 412 -22.05 -8.25 -11.91
N LYS A 413 -21.39 -7.09 -11.81
CA LYS A 413 -21.83 -5.77 -12.28
C LYS A 413 -23.14 -5.23 -11.65
N GLN A 414 -23.83 -6.00 -10.82
CA GLN A 414 -25.14 -5.65 -10.26
C GLN A 414 -25.26 -5.79 -8.75
N LYS A 415 -24.27 -6.37 -8.10
CA LYS A 415 -24.27 -6.61 -6.67
C LYS A 415 -23.02 -6.04 -6.02
N LEU A 416 -23.09 -5.75 -4.75
CA LEU A 416 -21.95 -5.36 -3.94
C LEU A 416 -21.70 -6.41 -2.86
N LEU A 417 -20.45 -6.79 -2.69
CA LEU A 417 -19.98 -7.50 -1.52
C LEU A 417 -19.30 -6.49 -0.59
N LEU A 418 -19.67 -6.51 0.68
CA LEU A 418 -19.13 -5.64 1.71
C LEU A 418 -18.63 -6.50 2.88
N GLU A 419 -17.43 -6.23 3.33
CA GLU A 419 -16.88 -6.86 4.52
C GLU A 419 -17.40 -6.12 5.76
N ALA A 420 -18.18 -6.81 6.58
CA ALA A 420 -18.49 -6.41 7.94
C ALA A 420 -17.37 -6.90 8.90
N VAL A 421 -17.51 -6.65 10.20
CA VAL A 421 -16.46 -7.02 11.17
C VAL A 421 -16.09 -8.50 11.09
N ASN A 422 -17.07 -9.41 11.03
CA ASN A 422 -16.85 -10.85 10.91
C ASN A 422 -17.55 -11.45 9.70
N ASP A 423 -18.54 -10.77 9.14
CA ASP A 423 -19.45 -11.28 8.13
C ASP A 423 -19.18 -10.68 6.77
N VAL A 424 -19.61 -11.36 5.72
CA VAL A 424 -19.70 -10.78 4.37
C VAL A 424 -21.14 -10.51 4.04
N TYR A 425 -21.44 -9.30 3.60
CA TYR A 425 -22.76 -8.82 3.26
C TYR A 425 -22.91 -8.67 1.76
N LEU A 426 -24.04 -9.07 1.22
CA LEU A 426 -24.37 -8.94 -0.20
C LEU A 426 -25.53 -7.98 -0.36
N TYR A 427 -25.37 -6.97 -1.23
CA TYR A 427 -26.41 -6.03 -1.61
C TYR A 427 -26.68 -6.09 -3.10
N ASP A 428 -27.95 -6.22 -3.49
CA ASP A 428 -28.38 -6.22 -4.89
C ASP A 428 -28.83 -4.82 -5.29
N LEU A 429 -28.09 -4.20 -6.21
CA LEU A 429 -28.32 -2.83 -6.69
C LEU A 429 -29.61 -2.68 -7.51
N LYS A 430 -30.16 -3.76 -8.05
CA LYS A 430 -31.39 -3.73 -8.84
C LYS A 430 -32.63 -3.77 -7.95
N THR A 431 -32.60 -4.60 -6.92
CA THR A 431 -33.74 -4.79 -6.02
C THR A 431 -33.69 -3.91 -4.78
N ASN A 432 -32.55 -3.26 -4.52
CA ASN A 432 -32.26 -2.49 -3.32
C ASN A 432 -32.42 -3.32 -2.03
N LYS A 433 -32.00 -4.59 -2.06
CA LYS A 433 -32.08 -5.49 -0.91
C LYS A 433 -30.69 -6.02 -0.55
N GLY A 434 -30.46 -6.09 0.75
CA GLY A 434 -29.23 -6.65 1.31
C GLY A 434 -29.50 -7.85 2.21
N SER A 435 -28.50 -8.72 2.34
CA SER A 435 -28.54 -9.87 3.25
C SER A 435 -27.12 -10.31 3.61
N ILE A 436 -26.98 -11.08 4.68
CA ILE A 436 -25.70 -11.75 5.01
C ILE A 436 -25.42 -12.79 3.92
N PHE A 437 -24.26 -12.69 3.31
CA PHE A 437 -23.74 -13.62 2.32
C PHE A 437 -23.00 -14.78 2.97
N VAL A 438 -22.16 -14.46 3.97
CA VAL A 438 -21.45 -15.42 4.83
C VAL A 438 -21.44 -14.88 6.25
N ALA A 439 -21.89 -15.68 7.20
CA ALA A 439 -21.89 -15.39 8.62
C ALA A 439 -20.60 -15.95 9.26
N GLY A 440 -19.58 -15.11 9.38
CA GLY A 440 -18.28 -15.51 9.95
C GLY A 440 -18.32 -15.75 11.45
N SER A 441 -19.19 -15.03 12.15
CA SER A 441 -19.40 -15.19 13.59
C SER A 441 -19.80 -16.62 14.01
N ILE A 442 -20.53 -17.34 13.15
CA ILE A 442 -20.91 -18.76 13.37
C ILE A 442 -19.70 -19.68 13.37
N TYR A 443 -18.65 -19.33 12.61
CA TYR A 443 -17.46 -20.18 12.40
C TYR A 443 -16.22 -19.70 13.17
N ASP A 444 -16.34 -18.68 14.03
CA ASP A 444 -15.19 -17.98 14.64
C ASP A 444 -14.17 -17.53 13.58
N ARG A 445 -14.65 -16.89 12.52
CA ARG A 445 -13.82 -16.45 11.38
C ARG A 445 -14.04 -14.99 11.04
N ASN A 446 -12.95 -14.32 10.69
CA ASN A 446 -12.95 -13.02 10.00
C ASN A 446 -12.66 -13.27 8.53
N TYR A 447 -13.48 -12.75 7.64
CA TYR A 447 -13.34 -12.93 6.20
C TYR A 447 -12.83 -11.67 5.51
N ASP A 448 -11.88 -11.87 4.59
CA ASP A 448 -11.47 -10.87 3.61
C ASP A 448 -11.88 -11.37 2.21
N ILE A 449 -12.49 -10.50 1.42
CA ILE A 449 -12.88 -10.80 0.03
C ILE A 449 -11.62 -10.73 -0.84
N VAL A 450 -11.37 -11.76 -1.64
CA VAL A 450 -10.27 -11.78 -2.60
C VAL A 450 -10.82 -11.49 -4.00
N PRO A 451 -10.60 -10.28 -4.56
CA PRO A 451 -11.09 -9.94 -5.90
C PRO A 451 -10.32 -10.70 -6.99
N ASP A 452 -10.98 -11.00 -8.10
CA ASP A 452 -10.39 -11.75 -9.23
C ASP A 452 -9.27 -10.96 -9.91
N ASN A 453 -9.37 -9.64 -9.95
CA ASN A 453 -8.37 -8.74 -10.53
C ASN A 453 -8.17 -7.51 -9.65
N ILE A 454 -6.99 -7.35 -9.11
CA ILE A 454 -6.53 -6.09 -8.51
C ILE A 454 -5.68 -5.40 -9.57
N LYS A 455 -6.27 -4.67 -10.48
CA LYS A 455 -5.52 -3.70 -11.26
C LYS A 455 -5.27 -2.52 -10.34
N ALA A 456 -4.07 -2.43 -9.81
CA ALA A 456 -3.61 -1.23 -9.15
C ALA A 456 -3.59 -0.12 -10.19
N LEU A 457 -4.65 0.67 -10.25
CA LEU A 457 -4.59 1.95 -10.94
C LEU A 457 -3.58 2.79 -10.17
N ASN A 458 -2.44 3.06 -10.81
CA ASN A 458 -1.35 3.91 -10.31
C ASN A 458 -1.78 5.38 -10.21
N ARG A 459 -2.82 5.66 -9.42
CA ARG A 459 -3.33 7.00 -9.23
C ARG A 459 -3.54 7.27 -7.75
N PRO A 460 -2.75 8.14 -7.12
CA PRO A 460 -2.71 8.29 -5.66
C PRO A 460 -3.97 8.84 -4.98
N TRP A 461 -4.96 9.34 -5.73
CA TRP A 461 -6.10 10.08 -5.16
C TRP A 461 -7.44 9.69 -5.77
N MET A 462 -7.72 8.38 -5.91
CA MET A 462 -8.77 7.98 -6.81
C MET A 462 -9.93 7.29 -6.15
N PHE A 463 -11.08 7.74 -6.55
CA PHE A 463 -12.37 7.13 -6.27
C PHE A 463 -12.72 5.96 -7.19
N SER A 464 -11.87 5.56 -8.15
CA SER A 464 -12.14 4.40 -8.99
C SER A 464 -11.62 3.12 -8.36
N SER A 465 -12.43 2.08 -8.44
CA SER A 465 -12.09 0.74 -7.99
C SER A 465 -12.26 -0.25 -9.12
N ASP A 466 -11.22 -1.06 -9.34
CA ASP A 466 -11.29 -2.25 -10.20
C ASP A 466 -11.49 -3.53 -9.36
N TRP A 467 -11.96 -3.38 -8.14
CA TRP A 467 -12.27 -4.52 -7.28
C TRP A 467 -13.58 -5.14 -7.72
N GLU A 468 -13.48 -5.98 -8.72
CA GLU A 468 -14.61 -6.67 -9.33
C GLU A 468 -14.43 -8.18 -9.27
N ILE A 469 -15.54 -8.88 -9.09
CA ILE A 469 -15.65 -10.34 -9.23
C ILE A 469 -16.70 -10.61 -10.31
N ASN A 470 -16.26 -11.17 -11.43
CA ASN A 470 -17.11 -11.46 -12.58
C ASN A 470 -17.26 -12.98 -12.80
N GLY A 471 -17.32 -13.76 -11.75
CA GLY A 471 -17.38 -15.22 -11.77
C GLY A 471 -18.59 -15.77 -11.04
N LYS A 472 -18.75 -17.12 -11.15
CA LYS A 472 -19.81 -17.87 -10.44
C LYS A 472 -19.48 -18.11 -8.97
N THR A 473 -18.25 -17.82 -8.55
CA THR A 473 -17.78 -18.10 -7.20
C THR A 473 -17.00 -16.93 -6.64
N VAL A 474 -17.15 -16.69 -5.34
CA VAL A 474 -16.39 -15.69 -4.59
C VAL A 474 -15.34 -16.43 -3.77
N LEU A 475 -14.08 -16.00 -3.86
CA LEU A 475 -13.02 -16.48 -2.99
C LEU A 475 -12.92 -15.59 -1.76
N LEU A 476 -12.90 -16.23 -0.60
CA LEU A 476 -12.70 -15.59 0.70
C LEU A 476 -11.42 -16.12 1.33
N LYS A 477 -10.58 -15.24 1.84
CA LYS A 477 -9.54 -15.57 2.81
C LYS A 477 -10.13 -15.40 4.19
N TRP A 478 -9.74 -16.26 5.15
CA TRP A 478 -10.20 -16.11 6.53
C TRP A 478 -9.08 -16.42 7.53
N ASN A 479 -9.22 -15.85 8.72
CA ASN A 479 -8.46 -16.21 9.92
C ASN A 479 -9.46 -16.41 11.08
N ASN A 480 -9.11 -17.28 12.03
CA ASN A 480 -9.85 -17.37 13.28
C ASN A 480 -9.49 -16.19 14.21
N SER A 481 -10.28 -16.00 15.28
CA SER A 481 -10.13 -14.87 16.20
C SER A 481 -8.76 -14.78 16.88
N ASN A 482 -8.00 -15.86 16.92
CA ASN A 482 -6.66 -15.95 17.51
C ASN A 482 -5.54 -15.98 16.50
N TYR A 483 -5.84 -15.88 15.21
CA TYR A 483 -4.87 -15.99 14.12
C TYR A 483 -4.05 -17.29 14.13
N SER A 484 -4.48 -18.32 14.88
CA SER A 484 -3.80 -19.63 14.92
C SER A 484 -4.09 -20.50 13.71
N ARG A 485 -5.17 -20.21 12.98
CA ARG A 485 -5.52 -20.85 11.70
C ARG A 485 -6.00 -19.85 10.69
N GLU A 486 -5.58 -20.04 9.46
CA GLU A 486 -6.07 -19.30 8.30
C GLU A 486 -6.50 -20.25 7.19
N GLY A 487 -7.34 -19.76 6.29
CA GLY A 487 -7.78 -20.57 5.18
C GLY A 487 -8.33 -19.81 4.00
N LEU A 488 -8.67 -20.56 2.97
CA LEU A 488 -9.35 -20.09 1.78
C LEU A 488 -10.66 -20.86 1.62
N SER A 489 -11.73 -20.14 1.39
CA SER A 489 -13.07 -20.69 1.17
C SER A 489 -13.67 -20.16 -0.11
N VAL A 490 -14.47 -20.96 -0.79
CA VAL A 490 -15.21 -20.56 -1.99
C VAL A 490 -16.69 -20.56 -1.69
N VAL A 491 -17.37 -19.50 -2.06
CA VAL A 491 -18.83 -19.39 -2.02
C VAL A 491 -19.37 -19.50 -3.45
N GLY A 492 -20.23 -20.50 -3.70
CA GLY A 492 -20.87 -20.71 -5.00
C GLY A 492 -22.17 -19.91 -5.19
N GLU A 493 -22.81 -20.05 -6.37
CA GLU A 493 -24.04 -19.34 -6.72
C GLU A 493 -25.23 -19.62 -5.76
N ASN A 494 -25.21 -20.75 -5.09
CA ASN A 494 -26.21 -21.14 -4.08
C ASN A 494 -25.87 -20.66 -2.66
N ASN A 495 -24.93 -19.72 -2.53
CA ASN A 495 -24.41 -19.20 -1.25
C ASN A 495 -23.83 -20.28 -0.30
N LYS A 496 -23.49 -21.46 -0.84
CA LYS A 496 -22.86 -22.52 -0.04
C LYS A 496 -21.38 -22.26 0.11
N LEU A 497 -20.94 -22.04 1.33
CA LEU A 497 -19.55 -21.92 1.72
C LEU A 497 -18.86 -23.30 1.71
N ARG A 498 -17.65 -23.36 1.15
CA ARG A 498 -16.83 -24.57 1.16
C ARG A 498 -15.35 -24.21 1.33
N ASP A 499 -14.72 -24.78 2.34
CA ASP A 499 -13.29 -24.63 2.56
C ASP A 499 -12.50 -25.41 1.51
N ILE A 500 -11.48 -24.76 0.96
CA ILE A 500 -10.55 -25.37 -0.01
C ILE A 500 -9.14 -25.46 0.55
N VAL A 501 -8.77 -24.58 1.47
CA VAL A 501 -7.50 -24.56 2.19
C VAL A 501 -7.77 -24.24 3.65
N GLU A 502 -7.12 -24.97 4.55
CA GLU A 502 -6.98 -24.64 5.96
C GLU A 502 -5.57 -24.99 6.39
N VAL A 503 -4.89 -24.11 7.11
CA VAL A 503 -3.51 -24.23 7.53
C VAL A 503 -3.29 -23.71 8.94
N ASP A 504 -2.38 -24.33 9.68
CA ASP A 504 -1.79 -23.78 10.89
C ASP A 504 -0.64 -22.85 10.48
N GLY A 505 -1.01 -21.72 9.88
CA GLY A 505 -0.08 -20.79 9.27
C GLY A 505 -0.78 -19.54 8.76
N LYS A 506 -0.02 -18.53 8.38
CA LYS A 506 -0.47 -17.29 7.78
C LYS A 506 -0.51 -17.43 6.26
N ILE A 507 -1.65 -17.15 5.66
CA ILE A 507 -1.81 -17.10 4.21
C ILE A 507 -1.63 -15.65 3.73
N SER A 508 -0.80 -15.47 2.72
CA SER A 508 -0.56 -14.18 2.08
C SER A 508 -0.43 -14.31 0.56
N GLN A 509 -0.36 -13.18 -0.14
CA GLN A 509 -0.11 -13.10 -1.60
C GLN A 509 -1.01 -14.04 -2.43
N VAL A 510 -2.30 -14.06 -2.13
CA VAL A 510 -3.27 -14.89 -2.85
C VAL A 510 -3.48 -14.33 -4.25
N LYS A 511 -3.35 -15.17 -5.29
CA LYS A 511 -3.64 -14.85 -6.68
C LYS A 511 -4.57 -15.87 -7.29
N ILE A 512 -5.44 -15.41 -8.16
CA ILE A 512 -6.52 -16.20 -8.74
C ILE A 512 -6.39 -16.22 -10.26
N SER A 513 -6.59 -17.39 -10.85
CA SER A 513 -6.92 -17.58 -12.26
C SER A 513 -8.29 -18.23 -12.39
N ASP A 514 -8.71 -18.58 -13.62
CA ASP A 514 -9.98 -19.27 -13.87
C ASP A 514 -10.17 -20.51 -13.00
N ASN A 515 -9.14 -21.30 -12.82
CA ASN A 515 -9.24 -22.58 -12.10
C ASN A 515 -8.20 -22.80 -10.99
N ILE A 516 -7.11 -22.05 -10.99
CA ILE A 516 -5.99 -22.21 -10.05
C ILE A 516 -5.89 -21.00 -9.15
N ILE A 517 -5.59 -21.25 -7.89
CA ILE A 517 -5.26 -20.25 -6.87
C ILE A 517 -3.83 -20.52 -6.42
N THR A 518 -2.99 -19.49 -6.38
CA THR A 518 -1.66 -19.57 -5.77
C THR A 518 -1.65 -18.71 -4.51
N TYR A 519 -0.91 -19.16 -3.49
CA TYR A 519 -0.84 -18.47 -2.20
C TYR A 519 0.45 -18.84 -1.47
N VAL A 520 0.92 -17.93 -0.63
CA VAL A 520 2.09 -18.14 0.22
C VAL A 520 1.61 -18.50 1.63
N VAL A 521 2.23 -19.51 2.22
CA VAL A 521 2.02 -19.90 3.63
C VAL A 521 3.33 -19.75 4.39
N GLU A 522 3.26 -19.17 5.57
CA GLU A 522 4.34 -19.15 6.55
C GLU A 522 3.83 -19.46 7.95
N SER A 523 4.69 -19.92 8.84
CA SER A 523 4.42 -19.98 10.28
C SER A 523 5.69 -19.62 11.06
N TYR A 524 5.54 -19.42 12.36
CA TYR A 524 6.69 -19.09 13.20
C TYR A 524 7.84 -20.12 13.16
N ASN A 525 7.58 -21.36 12.73
CA ASN A 525 8.61 -22.40 12.51
C ASN A 525 8.83 -22.78 11.03
N GLN A 526 8.03 -22.24 10.13
CA GLN A 526 8.10 -22.57 8.71
C GLN A 526 8.30 -21.29 7.90
N PRO A 527 9.43 -21.18 7.15
CA PRO A 527 9.64 -20.06 6.26
C PRO A 527 8.59 -20.03 5.15
N PRO A 528 8.40 -18.87 4.48
CA PRO A 528 7.42 -18.72 3.42
C PRO A 528 7.54 -19.80 2.35
N ALA A 529 6.42 -20.41 1.99
CA ALA A 529 6.30 -21.42 0.97
C ALA A 529 5.16 -21.10 0.00
N LEU A 530 5.38 -21.27 -1.30
CA LEU A 530 4.40 -21.02 -2.34
C LEU A 530 3.66 -22.30 -2.69
N TYR A 531 2.35 -22.24 -2.62
CA TYR A 531 1.45 -23.34 -2.94
C TYR A 531 0.51 -22.98 -4.10
N LYS A 532 -0.02 -24.04 -4.73
CA LYS A 532 -1.17 -23.94 -5.63
C LYS A 532 -2.30 -24.87 -5.20
N VAL A 533 -3.53 -24.46 -5.50
CA VAL A 533 -4.74 -25.29 -5.31
C VAL A 533 -5.73 -24.97 -6.43
N ASP A 534 -6.50 -25.98 -6.87
CA ASP A 534 -7.63 -25.74 -7.76
C ASP A 534 -8.86 -25.25 -6.95
N ARG A 535 -9.82 -24.61 -7.63
CA ARG A 535 -11.05 -24.13 -6.99
C ARG A 535 -11.88 -25.23 -6.33
N SER A 536 -11.64 -26.51 -6.66
CA SER A 536 -12.30 -27.64 -6.00
C SER A 536 -11.64 -28.02 -4.66
N GLY A 537 -10.44 -27.55 -4.38
CA GLY A 537 -9.65 -27.91 -3.20
C GLY A 537 -8.99 -29.29 -3.29
N LYS A 538 -9.20 -30.04 -4.39
CA LYS A 538 -8.73 -31.41 -4.52
C LYS A 538 -7.27 -31.54 -4.97
N ARG A 539 -6.80 -30.59 -5.79
CA ARG A 539 -5.45 -30.61 -6.37
C ARG A 539 -4.58 -29.57 -5.71
N LYS A 540 -3.95 -29.93 -4.60
CA LYS A 540 -2.99 -29.08 -3.89
C LYS A 540 -1.56 -29.46 -4.28
N GLY A 541 -0.66 -28.49 -4.34
CA GLY A 541 0.75 -28.75 -4.64
C GLY A 541 1.67 -27.65 -4.12
N LEU A 542 2.81 -28.05 -3.57
CA LEU A 542 3.92 -27.17 -3.23
C LEU A 542 4.65 -26.79 -4.52
N LEU A 543 4.91 -25.49 -4.71
CA LEU A 543 5.65 -24.96 -5.84
C LEU A 543 7.07 -24.56 -5.45
N TYR A 544 7.21 -23.96 -4.29
CA TYR A 544 8.49 -23.51 -3.77
C TYR A 544 8.46 -23.49 -2.24
N GLN A 545 9.57 -23.84 -1.63
CA GLN A 545 9.84 -23.71 -0.20
C GLN A 545 11.10 -22.88 -0.03
N SER A 546 11.00 -21.75 0.69
CA SER A 546 12.18 -21.00 1.11
C SER A 546 13.08 -21.87 1.99
N ASN A 547 14.39 -21.67 1.89
CA ASN A 547 15.33 -22.40 2.72
C ASN A 547 15.02 -22.19 4.20
N SER A 548 14.88 -23.29 4.93
CA SER A 548 14.87 -23.23 6.38
C SER A 548 16.29 -23.03 6.86
N TRP A 549 16.51 -22.05 7.70
CA TRP A 549 17.73 -22.04 8.51
C TRP A 549 17.60 -23.17 9.53
N ASP A 550 18.60 -24.05 9.56
CA ASP A 550 18.71 -25.04 10.63
C ASP A 550 18.86 -24.31 11.95
N THR A 551 17.78 -24.23 12.68
CA THR A 551 17.78 -23.74 14.06
C THR A 551 17.51 -24.94 14.94
N ASP A 552 18.42 -25.19 15.87
CA ASP A 552 18.32 -26.31 16.80
C ASP A 552 17.12 -26.21 17.75
N ILE A 553 16.48 -25.04 17.83
CA ILE A 553 15.39 -24.80 18.77
C ILE A 553 14.07 -24.59 18.04
N ARG A 554 13.12 -25.49 18.29
CA ARG A 554 11.70 -25.31 17.91
C ARG A 554 11.06 -24.29 18.84
N ILE A 555 10.34 -23.34 18.21
CA ILE A 555 9.59 -22.29 18.92
C ILE A 555 8.15 -22.76 19.09
N LYS A 556 7.60 -22.52 20.27
CA LYS A 556 6.18 -22.60 20.58
C LYS A 556 5.63 -21.18 20.69
N THR A 557 4.53 -20.92 20.00
CA THR A 557 3.78 -19.65 20.09
C THR A 557 2.37 -19.96 20.56
N GLU A 558 1.91 -19.27 21.57
CA GLU A 558 0.57 -19.45 22.14
C GLU A 558 -0.11 -18.10 22.36
N VAL A 559 -1.45 -18.04 22.16
CA VAL A 559 -2.28 -16.91 22.55
C VAL A 559 -2.80 -17.18 23.94
N VAL A 560 -2.34 -16.43 24.91
CA VAL A 560 -2.91 -16.39 26.25
C VAL A 560 -4.10 -15.45 26.25
N GLN A 561 -5.26 -15.93 26.73
CA GLN A 561 -6.49 -15.15 26.82
C GLN A 561 -7.01 -15.09 28.24
N TRP A 562 -7.61 -13.96 28.58
CA TRP A 562 -8.28 -13.77 29.87
C TRP A 562 -9.38 -12.71 29.74
N GLU A 563 -10.21 -12.63 30.75
CA GLU A 563 -11.14 -11.52 30.94
C GLU A 563 -10.61 -10.64 32.06
N ASN A 564 -10.61 -9.33 31.86
CA ASN A 564 -10.24 -8.38 32.90
C ASN A 564 -11.40 -8.21 33.90
N SER A 565 -11.20 -7.38 34.92
CA SER A 565 -12.22 -7.12 35.98
C SER A 565 -13.55 -6.53 35.46
N LYS A 566 -13.57 -6.04 34.19
CA LYS A 566 -14.77 -5.51 33.53
C LYS A 566 -15.45 -6.52 32.62
N GLY A 567 -14.93 -7.77 32.53
CA GLY A 567 -15.43 -8.80 31.61
C GLY A 567 -14.96 -8.59 30.17
N GLU A 568 -13.96 -7.73 29.94
CA GLU A 568 -13.43 -7.47 28.60
C GLU A 568 -12.34 -8.48 28.25
N LYS A 569 -12.43 -9.06 27.06
CA LYS A 569 -11.44 -10.04 26.57
C LYS A 569 -10.09 -9.37 26.29
N ARG A 570 -9.03 -9.98 26.79
CA ARG A 570 -7.64 -9.57 26.64
C ARG A 570 -6.82 -10.71 26.06
N LYS A 571 -5.73 -10.36 25.35
CA LYS A 571 -4.87 -11.34 24.70
C LYS A 571 -3.41 -10.91 24.79
N ALA A 572 -2.53 -11.90 24.79
CA ALA A 572 -1.09 -11.74 24.59
C ALA A 572 -0.53 -12.93 23.82
N LEU A 573 0.47 -12.71 22.98
CA LEU A 573 1.32 -13.78 22.46
C LEU A 573 2.41 -14.09 23.46
N VAL A 574 2.64 -15.37 23.70
CA VAL A 574 3.80 -15.87 24.44
C VAL A 574 4.58 -16.81 23.52
N ARG A 575 5.85 -16.52 23.34
CA ARG A 575 6.76 -17.31 22.53
C ARG A 575 7.87 -17.87 23.42
N SER A 576 8.12 -19.17 23.28
CA SER A 576 9.12 -19.91 24.06
C SER A 576 9.80 -20.98 23.23
N ALA A 577 10.86 -21.57 23.73
CA ALA A 577 11.30 -22.88 23.28
C ALA A 577 10.22 -23.93 23.56
N VAL A 578 10.10 -24.95 22.72
CA VAL A 578 9.15 -26.07 22.93
C VAL A 578 9.51 -26.83 24.22
N ASP A 579 10.81 -27.03 24.46
CA ASP A 579 11.34 -27.84 25.54
C ASP A 579 11.78 -26.98 26.74
N LEU A 580 10.82 -26.38 27.44
CA LEU A 580 11.12 -25.69 28.68
C LEU A 580 11.42 -26.71 29.80
N ILE A 581 12.52 -26.48 30.51
CA ILE A 581 12.96 -27.34 31.60
C ILE A 581 12.07 -27.15 32.82
N LEU A 582 11.52 -28.22 33.34
CA LEU A 582 10.66 -28.21 34.51
C LEU A 582 11.41 -27.65 35.73
N GLY A 583 10.77 -26.70 36.44
CA GLY A 583 11.34 -26.06 37.63
C GLY A 583 12.36 -24.93 37.36
N LYS A 584 12.81 -24.75 36.11
CA LYS A 584 13.66 -23.62 35.73
C LYS A 584 12.84 -22.38 35.48
N LYS A 585 13.29 -21.22 35.96
CA LYS A 585 12.76 -19.90 35.61
C LYS A 585 13.56 -19.30 34.45
N TYR A 586 12.88 -18.56 33.61
CA TYR A 586 13.46 -17.95 32.41
C TYR A 586 13.30 -16.43 32.45
N PRO A 587 14.36 -15.67 32.12
CA PRO A 587 14.22 -14.23 31.90
C PRO A 587 13.28 -13.98 30.74
N ALA A 588 12.56 -12.88 30.79
CA ALA A 588 11.55 -12.56 29.77
C ALA A 588 11.82 -11.18 29.15
N ILE A 589 11.44 -11.03 27.89
CA ILE A 589 11.38 -9.74 27.20
C ILE A 589 9.94 -9.47 26.79
N VAL A 590 9.41 -8.35 27.28
CA VAL A 590 8.10 -7.82 26.85
C VAL A 590 8.34 -6.90 25.66
N SER A 591 7.72 -7.20 24.53
CA SER A 591 7.77 -6.37 23.33
C SER A 591 6.42 -5.72 23.09
N VAL A 592 6.38 -4.39 23.12
CA VAL A 592 5.12 -3.62 23.06
C VAL A 592 4.95 -2.90 21.74
N TYR A 593 3.75 -3.00 21.18
CA TYR A 593 3.24 -2.22 20.05
C TYR A 593 1.78 -2.61 19.77
N GLU A 594 0.84 -1.70 19.89
CA GLU A 594 -0.60 -1.88 19.59
C GLU A 594 -1.15 -3.33 19.74
N LYS A 595 -1.48 -4.00 18.63
CA LYS A 595 -2.00 -5.39 18.60
C LYS A 595 -0.97 -6.35 18.02
N LYS A 596 -0.57 -7.34 18.79
CA LYS A 596 0.49 -8.31 18.43
C LYS A 596 -0.02 -9.70 18.07
N VAL A 597 -1.25 -10.05 18.47
CA VAL A 597 -1.80 -11.40 18.23
C VAL A 597 -1.94 -11.71 16.74
N SER A 598 -2.16 -10.71 15.88
CA SER A 598 -2.17 -10.89 14.42
C SER A 598 -0.83 -11.35 13.83
N GLU A 599 0.27 -11.22 14.60
CA GLU A 599 1.61 -11.68 14.21
C GLU A 599 1.90 -13.14 14.60
N TYR A 600 0.89 -13.89 15.06
CA TYR A 600 1.01 -15.26 15.57
C TYR A 600 1.90 -16.14 14.67
N HIS A 601 1.63 -16.21 13.38
CA HIS A 601 2.33 -17.04 12.42
C HIS A 601 3.44 -16.34 11.63
N THR A 602 3.76 -15.09 11.95
CA THR A 602 4.81 -14.38 11.22
C THR A 602 6.16 -15.08 11.40
N TYR A 603 6.74 -15.54 10.31
CA TYR A 603 8.08 -16.13 10.30
C TYR A 603 9.13 -15.04 10.45
N VAL A 604 10.08 -15.28 11.32
CA VAL A 604 11.26 -14.45 11.50
C VAL A 604 12.48 -15.31 11.24
N SER A 605 13.33 -14.89 10.31
CA SER A 605 14.62 -15.52 10.07
C SER A 605 15.48 -15.49 11.34
N PRO A 606 16.28 -16.52 11.63
CA PRO A 606 17.20 -16.53 12.77
C PRO A 606 18.36 -15.55 12.62
N ASP A 607 18.34 -14.70 11.64
CA ASP A 607 19.32 -13.62 11.46
C ASP A 607 19.31 -12.68 12.67
N ASN A 608 20.50 -12.32 13.15
CA ASN A 608 20.64 -11.44 14.32
C ASN A 608 20.41 -9.96 14.02
N VAL A 609 20.17 -9.61 12.77
CA VAL A 609 20.11 -8.24 12.28
C VAL A 609 18.67 -7.81 12.06
N VAL A 610 18.24 -6.75 12.75
CA VAL A 610 16.91 -6.15 12.59
C VAL A 610 17.04 -4.65 12.30
N SER A 611 16.13 -4.12 11.50
CA SER A 611 16.04 -2.68 11.20
C SER A 611 15.41 -1.90 12.36
N SER A 612 14.58 -2.57 13.15
CA SER A 612 13.86 -1.99 14.28
C SER A 612 13.37 -3.08 15.24
N GLY A 613 13.19 -2.75 16.51
CA GLY A 613 12.73 -3.69 17.53
C GLY A 613 13.72 -4.83 17.83
N ILE A 614 13.18 -6.02 18.04
CA ILE A 614 13.97 -7.23 18.34
C ILE A 614 13.58 -8.39 17.42
N ASN A 615 14.53 -9.30 17.16
CA ASN A 615 14.24 -10.60 16.58
C ASN A 615 13.90 -11.59 17.70
N TYR A 616 12.63 -11.88 17.93
CA TYR A 616 12.17 -12.74 19.01
C TYR A 616 12.84 -14.12 18.98
N ARG A 617 13.14 -14.67 17.81
CA ARG A 617 13.77 -15.98 17.65
C ARG A 617 15.15 -16.04 18.31
N ASN A 618 15.96 -15.00 18.14
CA ASN A 618 17.28 -14.94 18.76
C ASN A 618 17.20 -14.98 20.28
N TYR A 619 16.24 -14.29 20.87
CA TYR A 619 16.07 -14.28 22.32
C TYR A 619 15.59 -15.63 22.84
N ILE A 620 14.66 -16.30 22.11
CA ILE A 620 14.22 -17.64 22.48
C ILE A 620 15.37 -18.66 22.37
N ASN A 621 16.18 -18.58 21.31
CA ASN A 621 17.35 -19.43 21.12
C ASN A 621 18.39 -19.23 22.25
N ASN A 622 18.43 -18.03 22.82
CA ASN A 622 19.26 -17.69 23.97
C ASN A 622 18.54 -17.89 25.31
N GLY A 623 17.42 -18.62 25.35
CA GLY A 623 16.74 -19.05 26.58
C GLY A 623 15.94 -17.94 27.28
N TYR A 624 15.36 -17.01 26.54
CA TYR A 624 14.37 -16.06 27.02
C TYR A 624 12.96 -16.54 26.68
N LEU A 625 11.98 -16.05 27.42
CA LEU A 625 10.57 -15.98 26.98
C LEU A 625 10.35 -14.62 26.29
N VAL A 626 9.51 -14.58 25.27
CA VAL A 626 9.07 -13.32 24.64
C VAL A 626 7.57 -13.18 24.83
N ILE A 627 7.14 -12.05 25.38
CA ILE A 627 5.74 -11.74 25.73
C ILE A 627 5.32 -10.52 24.91
N GLU A 628 4.28 -10.65 24.11
CA GLU A 628 3.80 -9.60 23.21
C GLU A 628 2.31 -9.35 23.52
N PRO A 629 2.00 -8.43 24.46
CA PRO A 629 0.61 -8.13 24.83
C PRO A 629 -0.11 -7.34 23.75
N ASP A 630 -1.41 -7.59 23.54
CA ASP A 630 -2.29 -6.67 22.84
C ASP A 630 -2.63 -5.50 23.76
N ILE A 631 -2.29 -4.29 23.33
CA ILE A 631 -2.63 -3.09 24.08
C ILE A 631 -4.08 -2.68 23.79
N HIS A 632 -4.85 -2.45 24.81
CA HIS A 632 -6.24 -2.01 24.74
C HIS A 632 -6.36 -0.55 25.21
N TYR A 633 -6.66 0.33 24.28
CA TYR A 633 -6.72 1.76 24.53
C TYR A 633 -8.10 2.18 25.03
N ASP A 634 -8.11 3.03 26.05
CA ASP A 634 -9.31 3.66 26.58
C ASP A 634 -9.17 5.21 26.62
N GLU A 635 -10.14 5.90 27.16
CA GLU A 635 -10.16 7.36 27.23
C GLU A 635 -9.06 7.96 28.12
N SER A 636 -8.36 7.16 28.91
CA SER A 636 -7.25 7.64 29.75
C SER A 636 -6.01 8.07 28.95
N GLY A 637 -5.94 7.66 27.69
CA GLY A 637 -4.86 7.95 26.77
C GLY A 637 -3.89 6.77 26.59
N PRO A 638 -3.00 6.86 25.58
CA PRO A 638 -2.23 5.70 25.11
C PRO A 638 -1.23 5.18 26.14
N GLY A 639 -0.54 6.05 26.85
CA GLY A 639 0.46 5.63 27.85
C GLY A 639 -0.18 4.92 29.03
N VAL A 640 -1.23 5.50 29.60
CA VAL A 640 -1.96 4.90 30.73
C VAL A 640 -2.58 3.57 30.35
N SER A 641 -3.13 3.46 29.13
CA SER A 641 -3.69 2.22 28.58
C SER A 641 -2.63 1.13 28.41
N ALA A 642 -1.43 1.50 27.93
CA ALA A 642 -0.32 0.57 27.77
C ALA A 642 0.15 -0.02 29.09
N VAL A 643 0.30 0.79 30.15
CA VAL A 643 0.64 0.30 31.50
C VAL A 643 -0.34 -0.75 31.98
N LYS A 644 -1.65 -0.44 31.92
CA LYS A 644 -2.71 -1.37 32.36
C LYS A 644 -2.66 -2.70 31.59
N SER A 645 -2.57 -2.62 30.25
CA SER A 645 -2.58 -3.81 29.41
C SER A 645 -1.35 -4.69 29.63
N VAL A 646 -0.19 -4.08 29.84
CA VAL A 646 1.06 -4.82 30.09
C VAL A 646 1.06 -5.46 31.46
N GLU A 647 0.61 -4.77 32.50
CA GLU A 647 0.53 -5.32 33.87
C GLU A 647 -0.46 -6.49 33.93
N GLU A 648 -1.67 -6.35 33.36
CA GLU A 648 -2.64 -7.45 33.25
C GLU A 648 -2.07 -8.67 32.52
N ALA A 649 -1.34 -8.45 31.41
CA ALA A 649 -0.72 -9.51 30.64
C ALA A 649 0.39 -10.22 31.42
N LEU A 650 1.26 -9.47 32.12
CA LEU A 650 2.33 -10.05 32.94
C LEU A 650 1.77 -10.88 34.08
N GLU A 651 0.79 -10.38 34.85
CA GLU A 651 0.13 -11.17 35.91
C GLU A 651 -0.40 -12.50 35.38
N ARG A 652 -1.05 -12.46 34.22
CA ARG A 652 -1.62 -13.67 33.61
C ARG A 652 -0.56 -14.65 33.14
N VAL A 653 0.47 -14.16 32.44
CA VAL A 653 1.55 -14.98 31.89
C VAL A 653 2.42 -15.59 32.98
N GLU A 654 2.73 -14.84 34.04
CA GLU A 654 3.51 -15.32 35.20
C GLU A 654 2.82 -16.45 35.96
N GLY A 655 1.48 -16.52 35.90
CA GLY A 655 0.72 -17.63 36.46
C GLY A 655 0.73 -18.91 35.60
N LEU A 656 1.09 -18.81 34.32
CA LEU A 656 1.02 -19.91 33.35
C LEU A 656 2.40 -20.38 32.88
N TYR A 657 3.41 -19.50 32.89
CA TYR A 657 4.75 -19.75 32.36
C TYR A 657 5.82 -19.57 33.44
N PRO A 658 6.96 -20.24 33.32
CA PRO A 658 8.05 -20.16 34.28
C PRO A 658 8.88 -18.87 34.10
N VAL A 659 8.24 -17.71 34.24
CA VAL A 659 8.88 -16.40 34.14
C VAL A 659 9.75 -16.15 35.36
N ASP A 660 10.98 -15.69 35.16
CA ASP A 660 11.81 -15.10 36.18
C ASP A 660 11.39 -13.63 36.39
N LYS A 661 10.62 -13.36 37.41
CA LYS A 661 10.02 -12.06 37.72
C LYS A 661 11.01 -10.95 38.01
N GLU A 662 12.22 -11.31 38.47
CA GLU A 662 13.28 -10.36 38.76
C GLU A 662 14.10 -9.96 37.52
N ASN A 663 13.93 -10.71 36.41
CA ASN A 663 14.68 -10.54 35.18
C ASN A 663 13.77 -10.37 33.95
N ILE A 664 12.93 -9.34 33.99
CA ILE A 664 12.05 -8.95 32.89
C ILE A 664 12.58 -7.68 32.22
N GLY A 665 12.80 -7.73 30.91
CA GLY A 665 13.13 -6.58 30.04
C GLY A 665 11.91 -6.07 29.28
N LEU A 666 11.92 -4.79 28.93
CA LEU A 666 10.90 -4.15 28.09
C LEU A 666 11.52 -3.56 26.84
N THR A 667 10.83 -3.69 25.70
CA THR A 667 11.30 -3.06 24.46
C THR A 667 10.15 -2.66 23.56
N GLY A 668 10.39 -1.60 22.78
CA GLY A 668 9.48 -1.14 21.73
C GLY A 668 10.17 -0.19 20.77
N HIS A 669 9.60 -0.09 19.56
CA HIS A 669 10.06 0.81 18.52
C HIS A 669 8.94 1.78 18.16
N SER A 670 9.27 3.03 17.78
CA SER A 670 8.30 4.04 17.34
C SER A 670 7.23 4.31 18.41
N PHE A 671 5.96 4.02 18.12
CA PHE A 671 4.89 4.10 19.10
C PHE A 671 5.11 3.15 20.28
N GLY A 672 5.66 1.94 20.05
CA GLY A 672 6.09 1.04 21.13
C GLY A 672 7.28 1.59 21.93
N GLY A 673 8.16 2.39 21.32
CA GLY A 673 9.22 3.13 22.02
C GLY A 673 8.64 4.19 22.98
N TYR A 674 7.60 4.89 22.54
CA TYR A 674 6.82 5.77 23.42
C TYR A 674 6.18 4.98 24.59
N GLU A 675 5.51 3.87 24.28
CA GLU A 675 4.91 3.02 25.30
C GLU A 675 5.96 2.53 26.31
N THR A 676 7.12 2.09 25.81
CA THR A 676 8.27 1.71 26.66
C THR A 676 8.68 2.84 27.58
N ASN A 677 8.90 4.06 27.05
CA ASN A 677 9.27 5.24 27.83
C ASN A 677 8.23 5.55 28.92
N PHE A 678 6.96 5.44 28.59
CA PHE A 678 5.87 5.73 29.54
C PHE A 678 5.75 4.64 30.60
N ILE A 679 5.75 3.36 30.21
CA ILE A 679 5.59 2.23 31.13
C ILE A 679 6.66 2.26 32.24
N ILE A 680 7.94 2.41 31.87
CA ILE A 680 9.03 2.44 32.88
C ILE A 680 8.98 3.67 33.81
N SER A 681 8.24 4.69 33.43
CA SER A 681 8.02 5.88 34.27
C SER A 681 6.88 5.70 35.28
N GLN A 682 6.08 4.64 35.13
CA GLN A 682 4.91 4.35 35.96
C GLN A 682 5.04 3.07 36.80
N THR A 683 5.92 2.15 36.44
CA THR A 683 6.12 0.88 37.18
C THR A 683 7.60 0.49 37.27
N ASN A 684 7.95 -0.26 38.32
CA ASN A 684 9.28 -0.82 38.55
C ASN A 684 9.37 -2.31 38.19
N ARG A 685 8.45 -2.84 37.41
CA ARG A 685 8.38 -4.26 37.00
C ARG A 685 9.56 -4.70 36.15
N PHE A 686 10.24 -3.77 35.49
CA PHE A 686 11.25 -4.08 34.48
C PHE A 686 12.66 -3.84 35.02
N LYS A 687 13.50 -4.87 34.89
CA LYS A 687 14.92 -4.81 35.26
C LYS A 687 15.70 -3.87 34.36
N THR A 688 15.30 -3.77 33.08
CA THR A 688 15.92 -2.89 32.09
C THR A 688 14.97 -2.66 30.92
N ALA A 689 15.23 -1.64 30.10
CA ALA A 689 14.42 -1.35 28.92
C ALA A 689 15.24 -0.86 27.72
N VAL A 690 14.71 -1.05 26.51
CA VAL A 690 15.23 -0.51 25.24
C VAL A 690 14.11 0.21 24.50
N SER A 691 14.28 1.49 24.23
CA SER A 691 13.32 2.30 23.48
C SER A 691 13.95 2.84 22.20
N SER A 692 13.41 2.45 21.06
CA SER A 692 13.90 2.88 19.76
C SER A 692 12.93 3.86 19.11
N ALA A 693 13.41 5.02 18.64
CA ALA A 693 12.65 6.06 17.94
C ALA A 693 11.35 6.45 18.67
N GLY A 694 11.35 6.46 20.02
CA GLY A 694 10.16 6.71 20.84
C GLY A 694 9.93 8.19 21.11
N VAL A 695 8.67 8.60 21.11
CA VAL A 695 8.25 9.93 21.57
C VAL A 695 8.38 10.01 23.09
N SER A 696 8.73 11.18 23.62
CA SER A 696 8.85 11.44 25.05
C SER A 696 7.96 12.58 25.55
N ASP A 697 7.64 13.52 24.67
CA ASP A 697 6.77 14.66 25.00
C ASP A 697 5.67 14.83 23.94
N LEU A 698 4.43 14.52 24.33
CA LEU A 698 3.28 14.59 23.42
C LEU A 698 2.92 16.03 23.04
N ASN A 699 3.24 17.03 23.89
CA ASN A 699 2.94 18.41 23.59
C ASN A 699 3.78 18.90 22.41
N SER A 700 5.09 18.65 22.45
CA SER A 700 5.98 19.02 21.35
C SER A 700 5.72 18.18 20.09
N PHE A 701 5.38 16.90 20.27
CA PHE A 701 5.10 16.02 19.13
C PHE A 701 3.81 16.42 18.39
N PHE A 702 2.76 16.85 19.09
CA PHE A 702 1.55 17.37 18.47
C PHE A 702 1.83 18.53 17.48
N LEU A 703 2.79 19.37 17.80
CA LEU A 703 3.17 20.54 17.00
C LEU A 703 4.27 20.26 15.96
N THR A 704 4.54 18.98 15.68
CA THR A 704 5.54 18.62 14.66
C THR A 704 4.91 18.38 13.29
N VAL A 705 5.78 18.38 12.29
CA VAL A 705 5.48 18.00 10.91
C VAL A 705 6.20 16.69 10.62
N ASN A 706 5.47 15.73 10.10
CA ASN A 706 6.07 14.54 9.50
C ASN A 706 6.67 14.94 8.14
N TRP A 707 7.97 15.09 8.08
CA TRP A 707 8.66 15.58 6.88
C TRP A 707 8.65 14.59 5.71
N ASN A 708 8.42 13.29 5.96
CA ASN A 708 8.25 12.30 4.89
C ASN A 708 6.95 12.51 4.11
N THR A 709 5.91 13.01 4.78
CA THR A 709 4.58 13.25 4.17
C THR A 709 4.23 14.72 4.06
N MET A 710 5.03 15.62 4.67
CA MET A 710 4.78 17.06 4.78
C MET A 710 3.40 17.38 5.37
N VAL A 711 2.95 16.54 6.33
CA VAL A 711 1.67 16.70 7.01
C VAL A 711 1.93 16.87 8.50
N PRO A 712 1.29 17.84 9.19
CA PRO A 712 1.34 17.94 10.64
C PRO A 712 0.84 16.66 11.31
N ASP A 713 1.40 16.27 12.45
CA ASP A 713 1.05 15.04 13.17
C ASP A 713 -0.21 15.18 14.04
N MET A 714 -0.87 16.33 14.07
CA MET A 714 -2.06 16.62 14.87
C MET A 714 -3.17 15.58 14.69
N TRP A 715 -3.52 15.23 13.43
CA TRP A 715 -4.53 14.23 13.13
C TRP A 715 -4.19 12.84 13.71
N ARG A 716 -2.89 12.49 13.71
CA ARG A 716 -2.43 11.22 14.25
C ARG A 716 -2.61 11.17 15.75
N MET A 717 -2.40 12.31 16.41
CA MET A 717 -2.60 12.45 17.84
C MET A 717 -4.08 12.40 18.21
N GLU A 718 -4.92 13.18 17.53
CA GLU A 718 -6.33 13.33 17.88
C GLU A 718 -7.17 12.12 17.51
N THR A 719 -7.04 11.64 16.26
CA THR A 719 -8.05 10.75 15.65
C THR A 719 -7.52 9.42 15.17
N GLN A 720 -6.21 9.13 15.32
CA GLN A 720 -5.60 7.90 14.84
C GLN A 720 -4.80 7.20 15.96
N GLN A 721 -3.60 6.75 15.71
CA GLN A 721 -2.78 5.86 16.56
C GLN A 721 -2.69 6.28 18.02
N TRP A 722 -2.59 7.57 18.29
CA TRP A 722 -2.46 8.11 19.65
C TRP A 722 -3.79 8.23 20.41
N ARG A 723 -4.91 8.25 19.73
CA ARG A 723 -6.27 8.17 20.32
C ARG A 723 -6.51 9.16 21.45
N MET A 724 -5.95 10.38 21.31
CA MET A 724 -6.16 11.42 22.34
C MET A 724 -7.60 11.92 22.35
N GLY A 725 -8.31 11.89 21.22
CA GLY A 725 -9.73 12.28 21.08
C GLY A 725 -10.00 13.78 21.27
N THR A 726 -8.94 14.57 21.43
CA THR A 726 -8.99 16.02 21.63
C THR A 726 -7.69 16.66 21.15
N ASP A 727 -7.74 17.94 20.76
CA ASP A 727 -6.54 18.70 20.46
C ASP A 727 -5.73 19.02 21.72
N LEU A 728 -4.50 19.47 21.52
CA LEU A 728 -3.59 19.82 22.62
C LEU A 728 -4.14 20.93 23.54
N PHE A 729 -4.78 21.93 22.96
CA PHE A 729 -5.18 23.14 23.73
C PHE A 729 -6.42 22.84 24.58
N SER A 730 -7.37 22.08 24.06
CA SER A 730 -8.57 21.64 24.79
C SER A 730 -8.29 20.50 25.76
N GLY A 731 -7.29 19.65 25.47
CA GLY A 731 -6.95 18.46 26.21
C GLY A 731 -5.59 18.49 26.93
N TYR A 732 -5.05 19.66 27.23
CA TYR A 732 -3.68 19.84 27.72
C TYR A 732 -3.29 18.89 28.86
N ASP A 733 -4.14 18.71 29.86
CA ASP A 733 -3.88 17.82 30.98
C ASP A 733 -3.75 16.35 30.56
N LYS A 734 -4.51 15.91 29.55
CA LYS A 734 -4.42 14.55 29.02
C LYS A 734 -3.08 14.34 28.29
N TYR A 735 -2.66 15.30 27.47
CA TYR A 735 -1.35 15.29 26.80
C TYR A 735 -0.21 15.26 27.83
N ARG A 736 -0.26 16.14 28.82
CA ARG A 736 0.73 16.18 29.91
C ARG A 736 0.80 14.89 30.68
N LYS A 737 -0.34 14.30 31.04
CA LYS A 737 -0.44 13.04 31.79
C LYS A 737 0.11 11.84 31.00
N ASN A 738 0.08 11.87 29.68
CA ASN A 738 0.57 10.81 28.80
C ASN A 738 1.97 11.08 28.24
N SER A 739 2.67 12.14 28.67
CA SER A 739 4.04 12.48 28.26
C SER A 739 5.07 11.89 29.21
N PRO A 740 5.90 10.90 28.79
CA PRO A 740 6.89 10.24 29.63
C PRO A 740 7.89 11.20 30.29
N VAL A 741 8.28 12.26 29.57
CA VAL A 741 9.27 13.25 30.04
C VAL A 741 8.88 13.88 31.40
N ASN A 742 7.59 14.02 31.67
CA ASN A 742 7.07 14.60 32.91
C ASN A 742 7.29 13.71 34.14
N TYR A 743 7.65 12.46 33.92
CA TYR A 743 7.85 11.44 34.98
C TYR A 743 9.28 10.92 35.01
N ALA A 744 10.23 11.62 34.37
CA ALA A 744 11.63 11.19 34.28
C ALA A 744 12.23 10.91 35.66
N GLN A 745 11.85 11.69 36.71
CA GLN A 745 12.31 11.47 38.08
C GLN A 745 11.86 10.14 38.70
N ASN A 746 10.79 9.53 38.19
CA ASN A 746 10.23 8.28 38.71
C ASN A 746 10.90 7.04 38.09
N VAL A 747 11.64 7.21 36.98
CA VAL A 747 12.25 6.09 36.28
C VAL A 747 13.40 5.51 37.13
N ASN A 748 13.32 4.23 37.46
CA ASN A 748 14.38 3.48 38.13
C ASN A 748 14.97 2.39 37.21
N THR A 749 14.33 2.08 36.14
CA THR A 749 14.74 1.08 35.13
C THR A 749 15.87 1.63 34.26
N PRO A 750 17.05 1.00 34.20
CA PRO A 750 18.11 1.34 33.25
C PRO A 750 17.57 1.33 31.80
N LEU A 751 17.79 2.41 31.05
CA LEU A 751 17.23 2.61 29.73
C LEU A 751 18.29 2.78 28.67
N LEU A 752 18.15 2.03 27.55
CA LEU A 752 18.87 2.27 26.32
C LEU A 752 17.94 2.94 25.28
N LEU A 753 18.29 4.16 24.87
CA LEU A 753 17.60 4.90 23.81
C LEU A 753 18.32 4.70 22.48
N ILE A 754 17.57 4.55 21.38
CA ILE A 754 18.11 4.39 20.02
C ILE A 754 17.34 5.30 19.07
N ALA A 755 18.05 6.04 18.21
CA ALA A 755 17.41 6.87 17.17
C ALA A 755 18.33 7.10 15.97
N GLY A 756 17.74 7.22 14.78
CA GLY A 756 18.39 7.72 13.57
C GLY A 756 18.37 9.24 13.52
N LYS A 757 19.48 9.89 13.17
CA LYS A 757 19.57 11.36 13.12
C LYS A 757 18.86 11.97 11.90
N SER A 758 18.48 11.16 10.93
CA SER A 758 17.66 11.56 9.76
C SER A 758 16.23 11.03 9.86
N ASP A 759 15.75 10.73 11.07
CA ASP A 759 14.36 10.34 11.28
C ASP A 759 13.42 11.52 11.04
N TYR A 760 12.68 11.45 9.92
CA TYR A 760 11.71 12.44 9.49
C TYR A 760 10.26 12.11 9.92
N LYS A 761 10.02 10.94 10.54
CA LYS A 761 8.71 10.56 11.12
C LYS A 761 8.60 10.97 12.58
N ILE A 762 9.57 10.54 13.40
CA ILE A 762 9.69 10.89 14.82
C ILE A 762 11.01 11.62 15.00
N ASN A 763 10.95 12.94 15.15
CA ASN A 763 12.16 13.73 15.29
C ASN A 763 13.05 13.16 16.43
N TRP A 764 14.28 12.82 16.13
CA TRP A 764 15.24 12.24 17.07
C TRP A 764 15.48 13.09 18.34
N ASN A 765 15.12 14.39 18.32
CA ASN A 765 15.12 15.23 19.50
C ASN A 765 14.18 14.73 20.60
N GLN A 766 13.14 13.92 20.28
CA GLN A 766 12.32 13.26 21.31
C GLN A 766 13.16 12.34 22.20
N SER A 767 14.08 11.57 21.62
CA SER A 767 15.02 10.74 22.37
C SER A 767 16.04 11.59 23.14
N VAL A 768 16.53 12.68 22.55
CA VAL A 768 17.46 13.61 23.23
C VAL A 768 16.80 14.28 24.44
N MET A 769 15.59 14.77 24.30
CA MET A 769 14.84 15.38 25.42
C MET A 769 14.67 14.39 26.57
N TYR A 770 14.30 13.16 26.28
CA TYR A 770 14.14 12.15 27.33
C TYR A 770 15.49 11.79 27.98
N PHE A 771 16.52 11.62 27.16
CA PHE A 771 17.90 11.42 27.67
C PHE A 771 18.32 12.54 28.64
N MET A 772 18.11 13.80 28.24
CA MET A 772 18.49 14.95 29.08
C MET A 772 17.66 15.06 30.35
N ALA A 773 16.37 14.74 30.29
CA ALA A 773 15.48 14.71 31.46
C ALA A 773 15.94 13.63 32.47
N LEU A 774 16.20 12.41 32.00
CA LEU A 774 16.68 11.31 32.81
C LEU A 774 18.06 11.60 33.39
N LYS A 775 19.00 12.12 32.59
CA LYS A 775 20.33 12.52 33.04
C LYS A 775 20.26 13.58 34.13
N LYS A 776 19.37 14.60 33.94
CA LYS A 776 19.16 15.64 34.96
C LYS A 776 18.58 15.07 36.24
N ALA A 777 17.75 14.05 36.16
CA ALA A 777 17.15 13.35 37.27
C ALA A 777 18.12 12.31 37.92
N GLY A 778 19.38 12.18 37.44
CA GLY A 778 20.36 11.24 37.96
C GLY A 778 20.07 9.77 37.64
N LYS A 779 19.29 9.50 36.58
CA LYS A 779 18.87 8.16 36.17
C LYS A 779 19.86 7.48 35.25
N GLN A 780 19.85 6.15 35.24
CA GLN A 780 20.73 5.36 34.40
C GLN A 780 20.18 5.27 32.99
N VAL A 781 20.81 5.99 32.05
CA VAL A 781 20.38 6.07 30.65
C VAL A 781 21.60 6.13 29.73
N ASN A 782 21.53 5.34 28.64
CA ASN A 782 22.47 5.39 27.53
C ASN A 782 21.71 5.68 26.25
N MET A 783 22.37 6.27 25.25
CA MET A 783 21.74 6.61 23.98
C MET A 783 22.66 6.31 22.81
N LEU A 784 22.13 5.61 21.80
CA LEU A 784 22.77 5.34 20.51
C LEU A 784 22.11 6.22 19.44
N LEU A 785 22.90 7.10 18.84
CA LEU A 785 22.44 7.95 17.73
C LEU A 785 23.20 7.58 16.46
N TYR A 786 22.47 7.15 15.43
CA TYR A 786 23.03 6.73 14.16
C TYR A 786 22.94 7.84 13.12
N PRO A 787 24.07 8.48 12.74
CA PRO A 787 24.09 9.50 11.70
C PRO A 787 23.62 8.94 10.34
N GLY A 788 22.78 9.70 9.64
CA GLY A 788 22.28 9.31 8.31
C GLY A 788 21.20 8.24 8.29
N GLU A 789 20.84 7.67 9.44
CA GLU A 789 19.73 6.70 9.54
C GLU A 789 18.38 7.41 9.75
N ASP A 790 17.34 6.83 9.17
CA ASP A 790 15.94 7.28 9.25
C ASP A 790 15.23 6.61 10.45
N HIS A 791 13.92 6.58 10.43
CA HIS A 791 13.05 5.97 11.45
C HIS A 791 13.37 4.50 11.71
N GLU A 792 13.72 3.79 10.66
CA GLU A 792 14.29 2.45 10.69
C GLU A 792 15.75 2.51 10.22
N LEU A 793 16.60 1.70 10.80
CA LEU A 793 17.99 1.61 10.37
C LEU A 793 18.02 0.91 8.99
N LEU A 794 18.65 1.55 8.02
CA LEU A 794 18.70 1.03 6.63
C LEU A 794 20.07 0.45 6.29
N ASN A 795 21.14 1.01 6.84
CA ASN A 795 22.50 0.52 6.62
C ASN A 795 22.71 -0.80 7.37
N THR A 796 23.22 -1.83 6.68
CA THR A 796 23.41 -3.18 7.24
C THR A 796 24.40 -3.21 8.42
N GLU A 797 25.47 -2.40 8.38
CA GLU A 797 26.44 -2.33 9.46
C GLU A 797 25.83 -1.69 10.70
N ASN A 798 25.05 -0.61 10.54
CA ASN A 798 24.36 0.06 11.64
C ASN A 798 23.27 -0.84 12.26
N LYS A 799 22.52 -1.59 11.43
CA LYS A 799 21.56 -2.60 11.90
C LYS A 799 22.25 -3.64 12.77
N LYS A 800 23.37 -4.18 12.28
CA LYS A 800 24.15 -5.18 13.01
C LYS A 800 24.68 -4.61 14.33
N ASP A 801 25.28 -3.44 14.30
CA ASP A 801 25.82 -2.76 15.49
C ASP A 801 24.70 -2.52 16.53
N ALA A 802 23.54 -2.02 16.11
CA ALA A 802 22.41 -1.81 17.01
C ALA A 802 21.90 -3.13 17.61
N SER A 803 21.72 -4.16 16.78
CA SER A 803 21.25 -5.48 17.22
C SER A 803 22.22 -6.12 18.22
N ASP A 804 23.53 -6.06 17.96
CA ASP A 804 24.56 -6.59 18.85
C ASP A 804 24.58 -5.82 20.20
N LYS A 805 24.39 -4.50 20.16
CA LYS A 805 24.31 -3.67 21.36
C LYS A 805 23.04 -3.92 22.19
N ILE A 806 21.89 -4.11 21.54
CA ILE A 806 20.64 -4.48 22.23
C ILE A 806 20.78 -5.86 22.88
N ASN A 807 21.36 -6.84 22.18
CA ASN A 807 21.58 -8.17 22.71
C ASN A 807 22.50 -8.13 23.93
N SER A 808 23.66 -7.46 23.85
CA SER A 808 24.59 -7.34 24.95
C SER A 808 24.04 -6.56 26.14
N TRP A 809 23.15 -5.56 25.90
CA TRP A 809 22.41 -4.84 26.92
C TRP A 809 21.49 -5.77 27.72
N PHE A 810 20.67 -6.58 27.05
CA PHE A 810 19.77 -7.53 27.71
C PHE A 810 20.54 -8.66 28.42
N GLU A 811 21.61 -9.19 27.81
CA GLU A 811 22.46 -10.21 28.46
C GLU A 811 23.06 -9.69 29.74
N TYR A 812 23.59 -8.45 29.75
CA TYR A 812 24.19 -7.84 30.94
C TYR A 812 23.16 -7.68 32.08
N TYR A 813 21.98 -7.11 31.80
CA TYR A 813 21.02 -6.83 32.85
C TYR A 813 20.16 -8.02 33.26
N LEU A 814 19.82 -8.92 32.36
CA LEU A 814 18.83 -9.99 32.62
C LEU A 814 19.45 -11.35 32.91
N LYS A 815 20.73 -11.53 32.60
CA LYS A 815 21.45 -12.81 32.80
C LYS A 815 22.77 -12.66 33.53
N ASN A 816 23.04 -11.50 34.09
CA ASN A 816 24.34 -11.21 34.75
C ASN A 816 25.55 -11.45 33.82
N GLY A 817 25.38 -11.14 32.54
CA GLY A 817 26.46 -11.21 31.56
C GLY A 817 27.54 -10.20 31.83
N ASN A 818 28.66 -10.31 31.12
CA ASN A 818 29.76 -9.35 31.25
C ASN A 818 29.28 -7.95 30.82
N LYS A 819 29.79 -6.92 31.52
CA LYS A 819 29.54 -5.54 31.10
C LYS A 819 30.17 -5.31 29.74
N PRO A 820 29.38 -4.87 28.73
CA PRO A 820 29.91 -4.59 27.39
C PRO A 820 30.91 -3.43 27.40
N ASP A 821 31.94 -3.48 26.55
CA ASP A 821 32.98 -2.43 26.49
C ASP A 821 32.44 -1.04 26.12
N TRP A 822 31.33 -1.00 25.37
CA TRP A 822 30.66 0.24 24.98
C TRP A 822 29.78 0.86 26.08
N LEU A 823 29.51 0.17 27.17
CA LEU A 823 28.71 0.59 28.32
C LEU A 823 29.61 1.08 29.49
#